data_1761f9a099759c11b942595b2500d1cc
#
_entry.id   1761f9a099759c11b942595b2500d1cc
#
_cell.length_a   1.000
_cell.length_b   1.000
_cell.length_c   1.000
_cell.angle_alpha   90.00
_cell.angle_beta   90.00
_cell.angle_gamma   90.00
#
_symmetry.space_group_name_H-M   'P 1'
#
loop_
_entity.id
_entity.type
_entity.pdbx_description
1 polymer ?
#
loop_
_entity_poly.entity_id
_entity_poly.type
_entity_poly.pdbx_seq_one_letter_code
_entity_poly.pdbx_strand_id
1 'polypeptide(L)'
;MKPTTAPGDQGSTSGAKKPPADGAPRARRHVRFGRALGRGVRRIARAIGWTVLLVGLLTLGMTVYGIAKTPVIGAVSGPTVNDVTQLNRIEVARVIAPTTEAEIAAAIRGGSGPVSIGGGRFSMGGQIGTEGALHIDMRRLRRIVRIDTAARTITVQAGGTWRQIQEAIDPHGLSVKVMQSYGNFTVGGSLSVNVHGRYVGLGPVVSTVRSIRMVLADGSAIAASPTENAEIFYGAIGGYGGLGVITEATLDLAPNVRVRRTRRRMPVDEYLRYFRESVRENPKIVFHNADIYPNEYDRVSAVTFTETADAVTIPDRLIPRRESYPGSRFAQRVITGWPGGKEIREHVLDPWLHRKSPVVWRNYEASYDVAELEPSSRQEYTYVLQEYFIPIGRFDAFVPRMREVLTRHDVNVVNVSIRHATPDPGTLLAWAPEEVFAFVLYYKQRTDAESRQKVARWTRELADAALASGGRWYLPYQPHATPAQFRQAYPKADRFFALKRRLDPNNRFRNRLWDRYDPAGPARMELAPSERAAVDRIPGYRRPESQSYLSHPEWFIVYSSVEYADWTRDRLPNGFAYARSIGQFWRNWGYASRASRAENPPNSQYSIMLGVIGVSHSVEYSLRGVYENTVGRFSAWTSGGKATAEDRFAHQVAADYARFIHTIPWYRYPFGAQLRKLWSGVPMWGPHAFRKWERRLALTVEYGIKAGYASALGWATGTAYAAEDLKIGLVVFGDTASLAAGDPRVQARRPLGPNHSLITAERYAAFSGLLLERARRDRVPIVEIAGNDDIVVTGIAPADWRYVGPDAEFLYALPLANDARRIRPVLKVHTRDLLPFLRRMEAEKRMRVDHVYDY
;
A
#
# COMPACT_ATOMS: atom_id res chain seq x y z
N MET A 1 -27.34 -5.87 52.03
CA MET A 1 -28.20 -5.83 53.26
C MET A 1 -28.92 -7.15 53.32
N LYS A 2 -28.55 -7.98 54.30
CA LYS A 2 -29.34 -9.01 54.94
C LYS A 2 -30.31 -8.27 55.91
N PRO A 3 -31.39 -8.84 56.50
CA PRO A 3 -31.48 -10.20 57.05
C PRO A 3 -32.88 -10.87 56.92
N THR A 4 -32.91 -12.18 57.12
CA THR A 4 -33.52 -12.97 58.23
C THR A 4 -35.06 -12.96 58.31
N THR A 5 -35.78 -14.05 58.48
CA THR A 5 -35.79 -15.10 59.53
C THR A 5 -36.83 -16.18 59.27
N ALA A 6 -36.57 -17.40 59.69
CA ALA A 6 -37.54 -18.46 59.92
C ALA A 6 -38.34 -18.14 61.23
N PRO A 7 -39.18 -18.97 61.87
CA PRO A 7 -39.31 -20.46 61.86
C PRO A 7 -40.74 -20.99 62.17
N GLY A 8 -40.84 -22.34 62.42
CA GLY A 8 -41.69 -23.08 63.31
C GLY A 8 -42.95 -23.72 62.71
N ASP A 9 -43.49 -24.79 63.14
CA ASP A 9 -43.15 -25.95 64.03
C ASP A 9 -44.37 -26.87 64.05
N GLN A 10 -44.09 -28.16 64.34
CA GLN A 10 -44.99 -29.18 64.97
C GLN A 10 -46.31 -29.56 64.27
N GLY A 11 -46.67 -30.79 64.17
CA GLY A 11 -46.34 -32.00 64.87
C GLY A 11 -47.35 -33.13 64.69
N SER A 12 -46.91 -34.28 64.97
CA SER A 12 -47.60 -35.49 65.61
C SER A 12 -48.62 -36.28 64.82
N THR A 13 -48.46 -37.44 64.69
CA THR A 13 -48.61 -38.75 65.38
C THR A 13 -49.45 -39.80 64.66
N SER A 14 -48.90 -40.95 64.71
CA SER A 14 -49.50 -42.25 65.00
C SER A 14 -50.12 -43.10 63.88
N GLY A 15 -49.61 -44.36 63.78
CA GLY A 15 -50.50 -45.48 63.71
C GLY A 15 -50.11 -46.67 62.80
N ALA A 16 -49.48 -47.61 63.44
CA ALA A 16 -49.15 -48.92 62.97
C ALA A 16 -50.17 -49.71 62.18
N LYS A 17 -49.73 -50.50 61.18
CA LYS A 17 -49.87 -52.01 61.11
C LYS A 17 -49.24 -52.59 59.83
N LYS A 18 -48.47 -53.61 60.07
CA LYS A 18 -48.02 -54.67 59.09
C LYS A 18 -48.92 -55.91 59.29
N PRO A 19 -48.86 -56.99 58.46
CA PRO A 19 -48.38 -57.33 57.12
C PRO A 19 -49.48 -58.07 56.30
N PRO A 20 -49.32 -58.97 55.35
CA PRO A 20 -48.15 -59.72 54.95
C PRO A 20 -47.77 -59.78 53.47
N ALA A 21 -46.69 -60.56 53.20
CA ALA A 21 -46.05 -60.83 51.93
C ALA A 21 -46.93 -61.62 50.96
N ASP A 22 -46.68 -61.40 49.65
CA ASP A 22 -46.28 -62.46 48.69
C ASP A 22 -46.27 -61.86 47.27
N GLY A 23 -45.28 -62.29 46.44
CA GLY A 23 -45.36 -62.07 44.99
C GLY A 23 -44.12 -61.55 44.29
N ALA A 24 -43.04 -62.32 44.28
CA ALA A 24 -42.18 -62.70 43.12
C ALA A 24 -41.77 -61.77 41.95
N PRO A 25 -40.70 -62.07 41.22
CA PRO A 25 -39.63 -61.16 40.80
C PRO A 25 -39.72 -60.75 39.31
N ARG A 26 -40.31 -59.61 38.95
CA ARG A 26 -40.26 -59.04 37.59
C ARG A 26 -39.48 -57.74 37.45
N ALA A 27 -39.18 -57.02 38.49
CA ALA A 27 -38.58 -55.68 38.45
C ALA A 27 -37.04 -55.63 38.28
N ARG A 28 -36.33 -56.78 38.54
CA ARG A 28 -34.84 -56.76 38.47
C ARG A 28 -34.25 -56.97 37.05
N ARG A 29 -35.01 -57.35 36.02
CA ARG A 29 -34.50 -57.50 34.65
C ARG A 29 -34.42 -56.16 33.91
N HIS A 30 -35.34 -55.25 34.06
CA HIS A 30 -35.34 -53.97 33.35
C HIS A 30 -34.25 -53.01 33.85
N VAL A 31 -33.91 -53.02 35.15
CA VAL A 31 -32.84 -52.15 35.72
C VAL A 31 -31.44 -52.64 35.32
N ARG A 32 -31.23 -53.95 35.11
CA ARG A 32 -29.96 -54.49 34.60
C ARG A 32 -29.78 -54.20 33.09
N PHE A 33 -30.85 -54.21 32.30
CA PHE A 33 -30.79 -53.86 30.85
C PHE A 33 -30.54 -52.37 30.64
N GLY A 34 -31.17 -51.48 31.37
CA GLY A 34 -30.89 -50.02 31.30
C GLY A 34 -29.47 -49.66 31.72
N ARG A 35 -28.91 -50.31 32.78
CA ARG A 35 -27.49 -50.11 33.17
C ARG A 35 -26.49 -50.73 32.21
N ALA A 36 -26.82 -51.78 31.49
CA ALA A 36 -26.00 -52.38 30.44
C ALA A 36 -26.00 -51.48 29.18
N LEU A 37 -27.17 -50.97 28.79
CA LEU A 37 -27.32 -50.04 27.68
C LEU A 37 -26.60 -48.71 27.96
N GLY A 38 -26.74 -48.14 29.15
CA GLY A 38 -26.04 -46.92 29.56
C GLY A 38 -24.51 -47.08 29.65
N ARG A 39 -24.01 -48.29 29.97
CA ARG A 39 -22.57 -48.61 29.91
C ARG A 39 -22.09 -48.76 28.49
N GLY A 40 -22.90 -49.34 27.61
CA GLY A 40 -22.64 -49.43 26.15
C GLY A 40 -22.53 -48.04 25.51
N VAL A 41 -23.53 -47.20 25.74
CA VAL A 41 -23.54 -45.83 25.24
C VAL A 41 -22.34 -45.02 25.76
N ARG A 42 -21.97 -45.12 27.05
CA ARG A 42 -20.78 -44.44 27.59
C ARG A 42 -19.47 -44.98 27.00
N ARG A 43 -19.36 -46.29 26.68
CA ARG A 43 -18.20 -46.84 26.00
C ARG A 43 -18.10 -46.35 24.59
N ILE A 44 -19.19 -46.33 23.84
CA ILE A 44 -19.27 -45.77 22.48
C ILE A 44 -18.91 -44.29 22.50
N ALA A 45 -19.50 -43.48 23.40
CA ALA A 45 -19.18 -42.06 23.52
C ALA A 45 -17.70 -41.80 23.87
N ARG A 46 -17.10 -42.63 24.76
CA ARG A 46 -15.66 -42.55 25.04
C ARG A 46 -14.82 -42.98 23.85
N ALA A 47 -15.18 -44.05 23.14
CA ALA A 47 -14.48 -44.44 21.92
C ALA A 47 -14.53 -43.38 20.84
N ILE A 48 -15.70 -42.73 20.62
CA ILE A 48 -15.83 -41.59 19.72
C ILE A 48 -14.95 -40.45 20.19
N GLY A 49 -14.98 -40.11 21.49
CA GLY A 49 -14.15 -39.05 22.06
C GLY A 49 -12.64 -39.29 21.85
N TRP A 50 -12.18 -40.49 22.10
CA TRP A 50 -10.79 -40.89 21.84
C TRP A 50 -10.42 -40.86 20.36
N THR A 51 -11.33 -41.29 19.46
CA THR A 51 -11.14 -41.22 18.01
C THR A 51 -11.02 -39.75 17.53
N VAL A 52 -11.90 -38.87 17.99
CA VAL A 52 -11.85 -37.45 17.67
C VAL A 52 -10.56 -36.80 18.17
N LEU A 53 -10.13 -37.13 19.41
CA LEU A 53 -8.88 -36.63 19.96
C LEU A 53 -7.67 -37.13 19.14
N LEU A 54 -7.63 -38.43 18.79
CA LEU A 54 -6.55 -38.99 17.98
C LEU A 54 -6.46 -38.35 16.60
N VAL A 55 -7.59 -38.18 15.92
CA VAL A 55 -7.69 -37.50 14.63
C VAL A 55 -7.25 -36.03 14.76
N GLY A 56 -7.66 -35.36 15.84
CA GLY A 56 -7.23 -34.00 16.14
C GLY A 56 -5.72 -33.86 16.33
N LEU A 57 -5.12 -34.76 17.14
CA LEU A 57 -3.67 -34.78 17.37
C LEU A 57 -2.89 -35.11 16.09
N LEU A 58 -3.36 -36.07 15.31
CA LEU A 58 -2.77 -36.43 14.02
C LEU A 58 -2.81 -35.24 13.05
N THR A 59 -3.96 -34.58 12.93
CA THR A 59 -4.15 -33.42 12.05
C THR A 59 -3.25 -32.27 12.48
N LEU A 60 -3.15 -32.00 13.78
CA LEU A 60 -2.26 -30.97 14.31
C LEU A 60 -0.79 -31.31 14.00
N GLY A 61 -0.36 -32.54 14.24
CA GLY A 61 1.00 -33.01 13.95
C GLY A 61 1.35 -32.88 12.47
N MET A 62 0.45 -33.31 11.57
CA MET A 62 0.62 -33.21 10.13
C MET A 62 0.61 -31.77 9.66
N THR A 63 -0.20 -30.92 10.27
CA THR A 63 -0.25 -29.46 9.96
C THR A 63 1.06 -28.78 10.36
N VAL A 64 1.53 -29.00 11.58
CA VAL A 64 2.81 -28.44 12.05
C VAL A 64 3.98 -28.93 11.18
N TYR A 65 4.03 -30.22 10.91
CA TYR A 65 5.04 -30.82 10.04
C TYR A 65 4.97 -30.24 8.62
N GLY A 66 3.77 -30.15 8.04
CA GLY A 66 3.56 -29.59 6.71
C GLY A 66 4.00 -28.12 6.62
N ILE A 67 3.63 -27.29 7.60
CA ILE A 67 4.07 -25.89 7.70
C ILE A 67 5.59 -25.82 7.77
N ALA A 68 6.23 -26.63 8.62
CA ALA A 68 7.68 -26.62 8.80
C ALA A 68 8.43 -27.06 7.52
N LYS A 69 7.89 -27.99 6.75
CA LYS A 69 8.49 -28.54 5.52
C LYS A 69 8.08 -27.85 4.23
N THR A 70 7.21 -26.84 4.28
CA THR A 70 6.82 -26.05 3.10
C THR A 70 7.64 -24.75 3.07
N PRO A 71 8.68 -24.66 2.24
CA PRO A 71 9.43 -23.42 2.08
C PRO A 71 8.52 -22.40 1.40
N VAL A 72 8.65 -21.15 1.81
CA VAL A 72 8.05 -20.00 1.11
C VAL A 72 9.18 -19.21 0.49
N ILE A 73 9.03 -18.96 -0.79
CA ILE A 73 9.94 -18.12 -1.54
C ILE A 73 9.34 -16.71 -1.42
N GLY A 74 9.92 -15.90 -0.56
CA GLY A 74 9.55 -14.49 -0.43
C GLY A 74 9.93 -13.69 -1.67
N ALA A 75 9.34 -12.53 -1.83
CA ALA A 75 9.81 -11.56 -2.78
C ALA A 75 11.33 -11.36 -2.58
N VAL A 76 12.09 -11.51 -3.63
CA VAL A 76 13.38 -10.81 -3.69
C VAL A 76 12.96 -9.36 -3.93
N SER A 77 12.70 -8.64 -2.84
CA SER A 77 12.41 -7.22 -2.94
C SER A 77 13.63 -6.59 -3.61
N GLY A 78 13.40 -5.99 -4.76
CA GLY A 78 14.33 -5.05 -5.35
C GLY A 78 14.68 -3.98 -4.31
N PRO A 79 15.75 -3.21 -4.50
CA PRO A 79 16.03 -2.11 -3.59
C PRO A 79 14.80 -1.19 -3.53
N THR A 80 14.32 -0.94 -2.31
CA THR A 80 13.21 -0.03 -2.09
C THR A 80 13.70 1.36 -1.75
N VAL A 81 13.02 2.36 -2.28
CA VAL A 81 13.19 3.76 -1.87
C VAL A 81 11.91 4.26 -1.23
N ASN A 82 12.06 5.13 -0.25
CA ASN A 82 10.93 5.77 0.41
C ASN A 82 11.29 7.22 0.75
N ASP A 83 10.31 8.05 0.89
CA ASP A 83 10.49 9.42 1.38
C ASP A 83 10.41 9.50 2.91
N VAL A 84 10.62 10.70 3.45
CA VAL A 84 10.64 10.96 4.88
C VAL A 84 9.35 10.54 5.60
N THR A 85 8.19 10.54 4.94
CA THR A 85 6.92 10.19 5.56
C THR A 85 6.74 8.70 5.78
N GLN A 86 7.49 7.85 5.09
CA GLN A 86 7.33 6.40 5.01
C GLN A 86 5.97 5.94 4.43
N LEU A 87 5.23 6.85 3.77
CA LEU A 87 3.95 6.55 3.10
C LEU A 87 4.11 6.09 1.65
N ASN A 88 5.28 6.33 1.05
CA ASN A 88 5.52 6.17 -0.39
C ASN A 88 6.67 5.19 -0.65
N ARG A 89 6.53 3.96 -0.14
CA ARG A 89 7.46 2.87 -0.48
C ARG A 89 7.34 2.56 -1.96
N ILE A 90 8.47 2.55 -2.66
CA ILE A 90 8.58 2.34 -4.11
C ILE A 90 9.66 1.29 -4.35
N GLU A 91 9.34 0.23 -5.06
CA GLU A 91 10.31 -0.77 -5.49
C GLU A 91 10.95 -0.31 -6.81
N VAL A 92 12.28 -0.23 -6.81
CA VAL A 92 13.03 0.22 -7.98
C VAL A 92 13.87 -0.94 -8.53
N ALA A 93 14.14 -0.93 -9.83
CA ALA A 93 14.92 -2.00 -10.46
C ALA A 93 16.38 -2.00 -9.95
N ARG A 94 16.96 -0.83 -9.75
CA ARG A 94 18.33 -0.66 -9.31
C ARG A 94 18.56 0.72 -8.70
N VAL A 95 19.41 0.80 -7.69
CA VAL A 95 19.91 2.06 -7.12
C VAL A 95 21.38 2.24 -7.49
N ILE A 96 21.72 3.40 -8.02
CA ILE A 96 23.10 3.85 -8.21
C ILE A 96 23.37 5.11 -7.39
N ALA A 97 24.57 5.28 -6.92
CA ALA A 97 25.01 6.45 -6.16
C ALA A 97 26.26 7.07 -6.81
N PRO A 98 26.07 7.83 -7.92
CA PRO A 98 27.17 8.36 -8.72
C PRO A 98 27.95 9.43 -7.97
N THR A 99 29.24 9.56 -8.33
CA THR A 99 30.16 10.58 -7.82
C THR A 99 30.53 11.61 -8.91
N THR A 100 30.20 11.29 -10.16
CA THR A 100 30.48 12.13 -11.32
C THR A 100 29.26 12.26 -12.26
N GLU A 101 29.22 13.33 -13.04
CA GLU A 101 28.22 13.54 -14.08
C GLU A 101 28.33 12.46 -15.18
N ALA A 102 29.54 12.03 -15.50
CA ALA A 102 29.79 10.99 -16.50
C ALA A 102 29.17 9.63 -16.10
N GLU A 103 29.20 9.25 -14.82
CA GLU A 103 28.54 8.03 -14.33
C GLU A 103 27.02 8.11 -14.49
N ILE A 104 26.41 9.29 -14.26
CA ILE A 104 24.98 9.52 -14.49
C ILE A 104 24.64 9.35 -15.98
N ALA A 105 25.38 10.04 -16.84
CA ALA A 105 25.19 9.96 -18.29
C ALA A 105 25.35 8.53 -18.83
N ALA A 106 26.35 7.79 -18.36
CA ALA A 106 26.55 6.40 -18.73
C ALA A 106 25.41 5.49 -18.28
N ALA A 107 24.93 5.67 -17.06
CA ALA A 107 23.82 4.87 -16.50
C ALA A 107 22.50 5.13 -17.25
N ILE A 108 22.23 6.38 -17.67
CA ILE A 108 21.07 6.74 -18.47
C ILE A 108 21.17 6.11 -19.86
N ARG A 109 22.32 6.22 -20.55
CA ARG A 109 22.53 5.59 -21.87
C ARG A 109 22.47 4.07 -21.84
N GLY A 110 22.90 3.46 -20.73
CA GLY A 110 22.95 2.01 -20.56
C GLY A 110 21.61 1.32 -20.31
N GLY A 111 20.49 2.05 -20.27
CA GLY A 111 19.16 1.49 -20.03
C GLY A 111 18.06 2.21 -20.80
N SER A 112 16.92 1.53 -21.02
CA SER A 112 15.75 2.08 -21.71
C SER A 112 14.53 2.32 -20.77
N GLY A 113 14.58 1.79 -19.55
CA GLY A 113 13.49 1.88 -18.56
C GLY A 113 13.36 3.24 -17.89
N PRO A 114 12.37 3.36 -16.97
CA PRO A 114 12.16 4.57 -16.19
C PRO A 114 13.41 4.96 -15.39
N VAL A 115 13.58 6.25 -15.19
CA VAL A 115 14.66 6.84 -14.37
C VAL A 115 14.02 7.73 -13.31
N SER A 116 14.41 7.53 -12.05
CA SER A 116 13.99 8.37 -10.94
C SER A 116 15.19 8.93 -10.17
N ILE A 117 15.00 10.07 -9.50
CA ILE A 117 16.09 10.86 -8.91
C ILE A 117 15.77 11.11 -7.43
N GLY A 118 16.71 10.78 -6.56
CA GLY A 118 16.60 11.05 -5.13
C GLY A 118 17.78 11.88 -4.61
N GLY A 119 17.45 12.96 -3.92
CA GLY A 119 18.38 13.74 -3.10
C GLY A 119 18.26 13.37 -1.62
N GLY A 120 17.97 14.36 -0.75
CA GLY A 120 17.71 14.15 0.68
C GLY A 120 16.46 13.35 1.02
N ARG A 121 15.57 13.14 0.04
CA ARG A 121 14.29 12.39 0.15
C ARG A 121 13.29 13.02 1.13
N PHE A 122 13.26 14.34 1.19
CA PHE A 122 12.35 15.10 2.06
C PHE A 122 11.05 15.51 1.38
N SER A 123 10.86 15.23 0.09
CA SER A 123 9.53 15.26 -0.52
C SER A 123 8.64 14.23 0.14
N MET A 124 7.32 14.47 0.19
CA MET A 124 6.39 13.69 1.01
C MET A 124 5.31 12.93 0.21
N GLY A 125 5.39 12.94 -1.12
CA GLY A 125 4.38 12.34 -2.00
C GLY A 125 4.96 11.41 -3.07
N GLY A 126 6.14 10.83 -2.83
CA GLY A 126 6.77 9.92 -3.76
C GLY A 126 7.41 10.58 -4.99
N GLN A 127 7.70 11.89 -4.95
CA GLN A 127 8.40 12.60 -6.03
C GLN A 127 9.82 12.10 -6.27
N ILE A 128 10.32 11.22 -5.41
CA ILE A 128 11.64 10.63 -5.49
C ILE A 128 11.71 9.39 -6.39
N GLY A 129 10.57 8.81 -6.79
CA GLY A 129 10.62 7.52 -7.48
C GLY A 129 9.36 7.13 -8.23
N THR A 130 9.52 6.15 -9.09
CA THR A 130 8.46 5.36 -9.72
C THR A 130 8.87 3.90 -9.74
N GLU A 131 7.90 2.99 -9.81
CA GLU A 131 8.13 1.54 -9.78
C GLU A 131 9.03 1.08 -10.94
N GLY A 132 9.92 0.15 -10.64
CA GLY A 132 10.83 -0.45 -11.63
C GLY A 132 11.90 0.49 -12.21
N ALA A 133 12.08 1.70 -11.65
CA ALA A 133 13.03 2.67 -12.19
C ALA A 133 14.49 2.34 -11.86
N LEU A 134 15.40 2.81 -12.72
CA LEU A 134 16.77 3.10 -12.31
C LEU A 134 16.73 4.31 -11.37
N HIS A 135 16.97 4.10 -10.08
CA HIS A 135 17.01 5.18 -9.09
C HIS A 135 18.41 5.76 -8.93
N ILE A 136 18.55 7.05 -9.18
CA ILE A 136 19.82 7.78 -9.05
C ILE A 136 19.85 8.49 -7.70
N ASP A 137 20.62 7.98 -6.76
CA ASP A 137 20.87 8.59 -5.45
C ASP A 137 21.99 9.64 -5.56
N MET A 138 21.60 10.91 -5.58
CA MET A 138 22.51 12.03 -5.83
C MET A 138 23.41 12.38 -4.65
N ARG A 139 23.21 11.82 -3.46
CA ARG A 139 23.87 12.26 -2.21
C ARG A 139 25.39 12.10 -2.19
N ARG A 140 25.98 11.33 -3.10
CA ARG A 140 27.43 11.22 -3.27
C ARG A 140 28.03 12.25 -4.23
N LEU A 141 27.24 12.87 -5.09
CA LEU A 141 27.67 13.95 -5.99
C LEU A 141 27.60 15.29 -5.23
N ARG A 142 28.55 15.59 -4.32
CA ARG A 142 28.43 16.65 -3.30
C ARG A 142 29.63 17.58 -3.16
N ARG A 143 30.52 17.63 -4.15
CA ARG A 143 31.72 18.48 -4.09
C ARG A 143 31.33 19.96 -4.23
N ILE A 144 31.96 20.83 -3.43
CA ILE A 144 32.01 22.26 -3.66
C ILE A 144 33.04 22.50 -4.75
N VAL A 145 32.60 23.07 -5.88
CA VAL A 145 33.43 23.24 -7.08
C VAL A 145 34.24 24.53 -6.97
N ARG A 146 33.56 25.64 -6.58
CA ARG A 146 34.17 26.98 -6.49
C ARG A 146 33.42 27.84 -5.49
N ILE A 147 34.12 28.64 -4.72
CA ILE A 147 33.61 29.76 -3.94
C ILE A 147 34.28 31.03 -4.48
N ASP A 148 33.45 32.01 -4.89
CA ASP A 148 33.91 33.31 -5.33
C ASP A 148 33.40 34.38 -4.35
N THR A 149 34.26 34.77 -3.45
CA THR A 149 33.91 35.72 -2.37
C THR A 149 33.69 37.12 -2.88
N ALA A 150 34.38 37.52 -3.96
CA ALA A 150 34.22 38.84 -4.57
C ALA A 150 32.88 38.95 -5.31
N ALA A 151 32.53 37.93 -6.10
CA ALA A 151 31.24 37.86 -6.80
C ALA A 151 30.10 37.39 -5.89
N ARG A 152 30.38 36.97 -4.65
CA ARG A 152 29.46 36.35 -3.69
C ARG A 152 28.65 35.21 -4.32
N THR A 153 29.35 34.27 -4.92
CA THR A 153 28.76 33.07 -5.52
C THR A 153 29.40 31.80 -5.05
N ILE A 154 28.66 30.71 -5.15
CA ILE A 154 29.16 29.36 -4.95
C ILE A 154 28.69 28.45 -6.08
N THR A 155 29.61 27.63 -6.60
CA THR A 155 29.27 26.53 -7.51
C THR A 155 29.42 25.23 -6.77
N VAL A 156 28.35 24.40 -6.76
CA VAL A 156 28.26 23.19 -5.96
C VAL A 156 27.54 22.07 -6.71
N GLN A 157 27.97 20.83 -6.53
CA GLN A 157 27.31 19.66 -7.06
C GLN A 157 25.96 19.41 -6.35
N ALA A 158 24.98 18.91 -7.08
CA ALA A 158 23.57 18.83 -6.68
C ALA A 158 23.29 18.00 -5.42
N GLY A 159 24.12 17.01 -5.08
CA GLY A 159 24.01 16.22 -3.85
C GLY A 159 24.58 16.90 -2.61
N GLY A 160 25.24 18.04 -2.73
CA GLY A 160 25.67 18.86 -1.60
C GLY A 160 24.49 19.37 -0.79
N THR A 161 24.62 19.39 0.55
CA THR A 161 23.57 19.92 1.44
C THR A 161 23.78 21.38 1.75
N TRP A 162 22.71 22.10 2.09
CA TRP A 162 22.82 23.48 2.57
C TRP A 162 23.77 23.62 3.74
N ARG A 163 23.74 22.64 4.65
CA ARG A 163 24.66 22.61 5.80
C ARG A 163 26.13 22.57 5.38
N GLN A 164 26.48 21.75 4.36
CA GLN A 164 27.85 21.71 3.83
C GLN A 164 28.25 23.04 3.18
N ILE A 165 27.33 23.70 2.47
CA ILE A 165 27.56 25.02 1.93
C ILE A 165 27.78 26.03 3.06
N GLN A 166 26.93 26.08 4.07
CA GLN A 166 27.05 26.98 5.20
C GLN A 166 28.40 26.83 5.92
N GLU A 167 28.82 25.59 6.19
CA GLU A 167 30.14 25.31 6.79
C GLU A 167 31.32 25.84 5.94
N ALA A 168 31.18 25.80 4.62
CA ALA A 168 32.23 26.24 3.71
C ALA A 168 32.27 27.78 3.52
N ILE A 169 31.12 28.45 3.53
CA ILE A 169 31.04 29.90 3.27
C ILE A 169 31.07 30.76 4.53
N ASP A 170 30.75 30.19 5.69
CA ASP A 170 30.68 30.92 6.95
C ASP A 170 32.04 31.55 7.36
N PRO A 171 33.21 30.90 7.19
CA PRO A 171 34.50 31.52 7.43
C PRO A 171 34.77 32.76 6.59
N HIS A 172 34.10 32.90 5.46
CA HIS A 172 34.20 34.08 4.59
C HIS A 172 33.16 35.17 4.91
N GLY A 173 32.40 35.02 6.02
CA GLY A 173 31.34 35.96 6.37
C GLY A 173 30.14 35.97 5.45
N LEU A 174 29.94 34.86 4.72
CA LEU A 174 28.87 34.71 3.74
C LEU A 174 27.78 33.74 4.24
N SER A 175 26.58 33.90 3.67
CA SER A 175 25.38 33.11 3.94
C SER A 175 24.69 32.72 2.64
N VAL A 176 23.96 31.61 2.64
CA VAL A 176 23.04 31.28 1.52
C VAL A 176 21.97 32.36 1.41
N LYS A 177 21.71 32.83 0.17
CA LYS A 177 20.77 33.95 -0.04
C LYS A 177 19.34 33.50 0.20
N VAL A 178 18.90 32.37 -0.41
CA VAL A 178 17.59 31.71 -0.17
C VAL A 178 17.78 30.22 -0.03
N MET A 179 17.25 29.64 1.04
CA MET A 179 17.13 28.21 1.28
C MET A 179 15.91 27.94 2.17
N GLN A 180 15.44 26.68 2.23
CA GLN A 180 14.42 26.30 3.21
C GLN A 180 14.98 26.26 4.64
N SER A 181 14.11 26.06 5.63
CA SER A 181 14.47 26.23 7.05
C SER A 181 15.49 25.23 7.60
N TYR A 182 15.75 24.10 6.91
CA TYR A 182 16.59 23.00 7.41
C TYR A 182 17.81 22.79 6.51
N GLY A 183 18.97 22.64 7.12
CA GLY A 183 20.25 22.50 6.44
C GLY A 183 20.54 21.15 5.78
N ASN A 184 19.74 20.10 6.06
CA ASN A 184 19.96 18.72 5.60
C ASN A 184 19.55 18.46 4.13
N PHE A 185 18.79 19.37 3.52
CA PHE A 185 18.30 19.21 2.15
C PHE A 185 19.44 19.36 1.14
N THR A 186 19.39 18.55 0.08
CA THR A 186 20.37 18.67 -1.02
C THR A 186 20.01 19.84 -1.94
N VAL A 187 21.02 20.47 -2.52
CA VAL A 187 20.85 21.58 -3.46
C VAL A 187 19.98 21.17 -4.65
N GLY A 188 20.31 20.07 -5.33
CA GLY A 188 19.54 19.59 -6.48
C GLY A 188 18.08 19.26 -6.14
N GLY A 189 17.83 18.64 -4.98
CA GLY A 189 16.48 18.41 -4.48
C GLY A 189 15.72 19.72 -4.23
N SER A 190 16.37 20.69 -3.63
CA SER A 190 15.81 22.02 -3.35
C SER A 190 15.50 22.81 -4.63
N LEU A 191 16.38 22.74 -5.63
CA LEU A 191 16.14 23.35 -6.95
C LEU A 191 15.00 22.65 -7.68
N SER A 192 14.96 21.31 -7.64
CA SER A 192 13.93 20.52 -8.31
C SER A 192 12.51 20.87 -7.84
N VAL A 193 12.34 21.29 -6.59
CA VAL A 193 11.05 21.71 -6.05
C VAL A 193 10.90 23.25 -5.99
N ASN A 194 11.92 24.00 -6.40
CA ASN A 194 11.96 25.47 -6.34
C ASN A 194 11.63 25.98 -4.93
N VAL A 195 12.44 25.60 -3.94
CA VAL A 195 12.19 25.91 -2.53
C VAL A 195 12.09 27.40 -2.22
N HIS A 196 11.45 27.69 -1.10
CA HIS A 196 11.48 28.99 -0.42
C HIS A 196 11.84 28.83 1.06
N GLY A 197 12.11 29.95 1.73
CA GLY A 197 12.41 29.98 3.15
C GLY A 197 11.51 30.95 3.91
N ARG A 198 12.09 31.59 4.93
CA ARG A 198 11.43 32.60 5.77
C ARG A 198 11.93 34.02 5.46
N TYR A 199 12.57 34.23 4.31
CA TYR A 199 13.20 35.48 3.92
C TYR A 199 12.13 36.49 3.49
N VAL A 200 12.19 37.69 4.04
CA VAL A 200 11.28 38.79 3.63
C VAL A 200 11.84 39.46 2.38
N GLY A 201 10.97 39.79 1.44
CA GLY A 201 11.35 40.46 0.20
C GLY A 201 12.13 39.61 -0.80
N LEU A 202 12.27 38.31 -0.53
CA LEU A 202 12.85 37.30 -1.45
C LEU A 202 11.79 36.32 -1.88
N GLY A 203 11.96 35.80 -3.11
CA GLY A 203 11.07 34.80 -3.69
C GLY A 203 11.59 33.36 -3.59
N PRO A 204 11.14 32.52 -4.53
CA PRO A 204 11.65 31.17 -4.69
C PRO A 204 13.16 31.14 -4.97
N VAL A 205 13.80 30.00 -4.69
CA VAL A 205 15.24 29.84 -4.85
C VAL A 205 15.74 30.14 -6.27
N VAL A 206 14.91 29.94 -7.29
CA VAL A 206 15.25 30.24 -8.69
C VAL A 206 15.76 31.67 -8.87
N SER A 207 15.26 32.64 -8.07
CA SER A 207 15.69 34.03 -8.10
C SER A 207 17.17 34.24 -7.69
N THR A 208 17.80 33.21 -7.11
CA THR A 208 19.19 33.24 -6.63
C THR A 208 20.11 32.28 -7.39
N VAL A 209 19.58 31.59 -8.40
CA VAL A 209 20.34 30.64 -9.23
C VAL A 209 20.85 31.33 -10.49
N ARG A 210 22.16 31.34 -10.68
CA ARG A 210 22.80 31.89 -11.89
C ARG A 210 22.77 30.91 -13.05
N SER A 211 23.10 29.65 -12.78
CA SER A 211 23.15 28.59 -13.79
C SER A 211 23.03 27.23 -13.17
N ILE A 212 22.63 26.26 -13.97
CA ILE A 212 22.64 24.83 -13.64
C ILE A 212 23.35 24.04 -14.75
N ARG A 213 23.89 22.89 -14.38
CA ARG A 213 24.24 21.81 -15.31
C ARG A 213 23.31 20.64 -15.10
N MET A 214 22.95 19.95 -16.18
CA MET A 214 22.07 18.78 -16.08
C MET A 214 22.34 17.75 -17.16
N VAL A 215 21.96 16.49 -16.88
CA VAL A 215 21.99 15.38 -17.83
C VAL A 215 20.57 15.07 -18.29
N LEU A 216 20.38 15.02 -19.62
CA LEU A 216 19.09 14.76 -20.28
C LEU A 216 18.82 13.26 -20.47
N ALA A 217 17.66 12.91 -21.05
CA ALA A 217 17.22 11.52 -21.24
C ALA A 217 18.06 10.72 -22.24
N ASP A 218 18.76 11.39 -23.15
CA ASP A 218 19.72 10.79 -24.10
C ASP A 218 21.12 10.62 -23.49
N GLY A 219 21.31 11.10 -22.25
CA GLY A 219 22.60 11.12 -21.56
C GLY A 219 23.53 12.27 -21.98
N SER A 220 23.07 13.26 -22.76
CA SER A 220 23.82 14.48 -23.03
C SER A 220 23.83 15.39 -21.79
N ALA A 221 24.95 16.10 -21.56
CA ALA A 221 25.08 17.08 -20.50
C ALA A 221 24.97 18.49 -21.09
N ILE A 222 24.16 19.34 -20.48
CA ILE A 222 23.94 20.73 -20.91
C ILE A 222 24.11 21.70 -19.75
N ALA A 223 24.44 22.97 -20.08
CA ALA A 223 24.33 24.12 -19.19
C ALA A 223 23.02 24.86 -19.49
N ALA A 224 22.40 25.43 -18.44
CA ALA A 224 21.24 26.27 -18.59
C ALA A 224 21.28 27.41 -17.57
N SER A 225 20.80 28.58 -18.02
CA SER A 225 20.74 29.82 -17.23
C SER A 225 19.55 30.67 -17.69
N PRO A 226 19.23 31.77 -17.06
CA PRO A 226 18.21 32.72 -17.55
C PRO A 226 18.42 33.23 -18.97
N THR A 227 19.65 33.22 -19.47
CA THR A 227 20.04 33.73 -20.81
C THR A 227 20.48 32.63 -21.79
N GLU A 228 20.77 31.44 -21.32
CA GLU A 228 21.20 30.30 -22.13
C GLU A 228 20.32 29.08 -21.80
N ASN A 229 19.68 28.48 -22.82
CA ASN A 229 18.72 27.39 -22.60
C ASN A 229 17.64 27.73 -21.55
N ALA A 230 17.12 28.98 -21.59
CA ALA A 230 16.26 29.55 -20.55
C ALA A 230 15.00 28.74 -20.30
N GLU A 231 14.39 28.18 -21.36
CA GLU A 231 13.19 27.33 -21.18
C GLU A 231 13.52 26.07 -20.38
N ILE A 232 14.69 25.49 -20.58
CA ILE A 232 15.15 24.31 -19.81
C ILE A 232 15.49 24.72 -18.38
N PHE A 233 16.13 25.88 -18.18
CA PHE A 233 16.43 26.42 -16.84
C PHE A 233 15.16 26.59 -16.01
N TYR A 234 14.17 27.31 -16.55
CA TYR A 234 12.89 27.58 -15.87
C TYR A 234 11.95 26.37 -15.83
N GLY A 235 12.20 25.34 -16.65
CA GLY A 235 11.48 24.09 -16.61
C GLY A 235 12.09 23.10 -15.61
N ALA A 236 13.41 23.07 -15.47
CA ALA A 236 14.12 22.15 -14.57
C ALA A 236 13.99 22.57 -13.10
N ILE A 237 14.10 23.87 -12.81
CA ILE A 237 13.88 24.42 -11.46
C ILE A 237 12.36 24.44 -11.20
N GLY A 238 11.92 23.68 -10.18
CA GLY A 238 10.50 23.44 -9.95
C GLY A 238 9.89 22.37 -10.86
N GLY A 239 10.71 21.62 -11.64
CA GLY A 239 10.28 20.56 -12.55
C GLY A 239 10.32 19.15 -11.96
N TYR A 240 10.61 19.01 -10.69
CA TYR A 240 10.58 17.74 -9.92
C TYR A 240 11.33 16.58 -10.61
N GLY A 241 12.47 16.90 -11.25
CA GLY A 241 13.28 15.92 -11.98
C GLY A 241 12.63 15.36 -13.26
N GLY A 242 11.57 15.98 -13.75
CA GLY A 242 10.85 15.51 -14.95
C GLY A 242 11.56 15.75 -16.29
N LEU A 243 12.54 16.67 -16.34
CA LEU A 243 13.27 17.01 -17.57
C LEU A 243 14.67 16.42 -17.62
N GLY A 244 15.23 15.97 -16.49
CA GLY A 244 16.59 15.47 -16.41
C GLY A 244 17.19 15.58 -15.01
N VAL A 245 18.46 15.22 -14.87
CA VAL A 245 19.20 15.18 -13.61
C VAL A 245 20.03 16.46 -13.48
N ILE A 246 19.67 17.37 -12.55
CA ILE A 246 20.52 18.51 -12.19
C ILE A 246 21.78 17.97 -11.50
N THR A 247 22.96 18.31 -12.02
CA THR A 247 24.26 17.81 -11.51
C THR A 247 25.06 18.86 -10.76
N GLU A 248 24.93 20.14 -11.15
CA GLU A 248 25.64 21.26 -10.56
C GLU A 248 24.81 22.54 -10.61
N ALA A 249 25.03 23.44 -9.66
CA ALA A 249 24.40 24.77 -9.65
C ALA A 249 25.37 25.85 -9.18
N THR A 250 25.24 27.03 -9.78
CA THR A 250 25.90 28.26 -9.31
C THR A 250 24.84 29.15 -8.65
N LEU A 251 25.07 29.52 -7.40
CA LEU A 251 24.14 30.20 -6.52
C LEU A 251 24.70 31.53 -6.03
N ASP A 252 23.83 32.54 -5.90
CA ASP A 252 24.14 33.81 -5.21
C ASP A 252 24.21 33.58 -3.69
N LEU A 253 25.16 34.27 -3.07
CA LEU A 253 25.31 34.36 -1.62
C LEU A 253 24.93 35.74 -1.08
N ALA A 254 24.68 35.82 0.21
CA ALA A 254 24.43 37.06 0.95
C ALA A 254 25.45 37.23 2.08
N PRO A 255 25.63 38.41 2.67
CA PRO A 255 26.39 38.58 3.88
C PRO A 255 25.80 37.81 5.07
N ASN A 256 26.64 37.24 5.93
CA ASN A 256 26.21 36.66 7.21
C ASN A 256 26.13 37.79 8.25
N VAL A 257 24.96 38.36 8.39
CA VAL A 257 24.67 39.46 9.32
C VAL A 257 24.17 38.95 10.68
N ARG A 258 24.25 39.83 11.69
CA ARG A 258 23.62 39.56 13.02
C ARG A 258 22.17 39.98 12.97
N VAL A 259 21.30 39.14 13.56
CA VAL A 259 19.84 39.36 13.57
C VAL A 259 19.29 39.20 14.99
N ARG A 260 18.44 40.15 15.40
CA ARG A 260 17.69 40.10 16.65
C ARG A 260 16.32 39.50 16.46
N ARG A 261 16.00 38.45 17.22
CA ARG A 261 14.66 37.86 17.24
C ARG A 261 13.69 38.67 18.10
N THR A 262 12.54 38.98 17.54
CA THR A 262 11.39 39.57 18.26
C THR A 262 10.16 38.74 18.02
N ARG A 263 9.20 38.80 18.94
CA ARG A 263 7.91 38.08 18.85
C ARG A 263 6.77 39.02 19.15
N ARG A 264 5.69 38.91 18.37
CA ARG A 264 4.44 39.63 18.64
C ARG A 264 3.26 38.65 18.50
N ARG A 265 2.34 38.65 19.48
CA ARG A 265 1.07 37.93 19.39
C ARG A 265 -0.05 38.89 19.07
N MET A 266 -1.00 38.46 18.23
CA MET A 266 -2.12 39.28 17.81
C MET A 266 -3.29 38.42 17.35
N PRO A 267 -4.52 38.95 17.27
CA PRO A 267 -5.61 38.32 16.53
C PRO A 267 -5.22 38.12 15.05
N VAL A 268 -5.80 37.09 14.42
CA VAL A 268 -5.44 36.72 13.03
C VAL A 268 -5.83 37.79 12.02
N ASP A 269 -6.92 38.50 12.25
CA ASP A 269 -7.44 39.60 11.41
C ASP A 269 -6.57 40.85 11.44
N GLU A 270 -5.73 41.04 12.46
CA GLU A 270 -4.75 42.13 12.52
C GLU A 270 -3.44 41.83 11.78
N TYR A 271 -3.18 40.53 11.48
CA TYR A 271 -1.88 40.08 10.97
C TYR A 271 -1.53 40.69 9.62
N LEU A 272 -2.47 40.76 8.66
CA LEU A 272 -2.21 41.30 7.32
C LEU A 272 -1.78 42.77 7.38
N ARG A 273 -2.45 43.58 8.23
CA ARG A 273 -2.09 45.00 8.45
C ARG A 273 -0.70 45.10 9.08
N TYR A 274 -0.46 44.31 10.17
CA TYR A 274 0.85 44.29 10.82
C TYR A 274 1.97 43.94 9.84
N PHE A 275 1.76 42.92 9.02
CA PHE A 275 2.75 42.48 8.04
C PHE A 275 3.08 43.60 7.04
N ARG A 276 2.08 44.23 6.46
CA ARG A 276 2.27 45.34 5.50
C ARG A 276 3.01 46.52 6.09
N GLU A 277 2.59 47.01 7.26
CA GLU A 277 3.11 48.23 7.86
C GLU A 277 4.45 48.02 8.57
N SER A 278 4.68 46.87 9.20
CA SER A 278 5.81 46.70 10.10
C SER A 278 6.86 45.72 9.59
N VAL A 279 6.51 44.82 8.67
CA VAL A 279 7.41 43.76 8.21
C VAL A 279 7.84 43.95 6.75
N ARG A 280 6.90 44.08 5.84
CA ARG A 280 7.16 44.14 4.39
C ARG A 280 8.02 45.31 3.98
N GLU A 281 7.74 46.47 4.49
CA GLU A 281 8.42 47.73 4.13
C GLU A 281 9.75 47.92 4.90
N ASN A 282 10.12 47.04 5.81
CA ASN A 282 11.35 47.21 6.58
C ASN A 282 12.51 46.41 5.96
N PRO A 283 13.48 47.05 5.27
CA PRO A 283 14.57 46.35 4.57
C PRO A 283 15.58 45.68 5.51
N LYS A 284 15.55 45.98 6.82
CA LYS A 284 16.42 45.32 7.81
C LYS A 284 15.89 43.97 8.27
N ILE A 285 14.66 43.61 7.93
CA ILE A 285 14.10 42.29 8.30
C ILE A 285 14.64 41.23 7.36
N VAL A 286 15.38 40.29 7.92
CA VAL A 286 15.96 39.18 7.19
C VAL A 286 15.01 37.99 7.14
N PHE A 287 14.43 37.59 8.30
CA PHE A 287 13.49 36.48 8.38
C PHE A 287 12.20 36.90 9.06
N HIS A 288 11.10 36.34 8.59
CA HIS A 288 9.82 36.42 9.24
C HIS A 288 9.00 35.15 9.01
N ASN A 289 8.37 34.69 10.06
CA ASN A 289 7.29 33.72 9.99
C ASN A 289 6.25 34.01 11.06
N ALA A 290 5.03 33.59 10.82
CA ALA A 290 3.95 33.69 11.78
C ALA A 290 3.25 32.34 11.89
N ASP A 291 2.95 31.92 13.11
CA ASP A 291 2.27 30.65 13.36
C ASP A 291 0.85 30.90 13.83
N ILE A 292 -0.15 30.38 13.08
CA ILE A 292 -1.54 30.35 13.51
C ILE A 292 -1.70 29.16 14.46
N TYR A 293 -2.25 29.40 15.64
CA TYR A 293 -2.51 28.33 16.60
C TYR A 293 -3.68 27.45 16.18
N PRO A 294 -3.49 26.12 16.15
CA PRO A 294 -4.58 25.19 15.84
C PRO A 294 -5.64 25.16 16.94
N ASN A 295 -6.80 24.59 16.65
CA ASN A 295 -8.07 24.57 17.30
C ASN A 295 -8.94 25.78 16.93
N GLU A 296 -8.67 26.96 17.48
CA GLU A 296 -9.48 28.15 17.19
C GLU A 296 -9.07 28.87 15.89
N TYR A 297 -7.78 28.81 15.51
CA TYR A 297 -7.22 29.48 14.33
C TYR A 297 -7.49 31.01 14.31
N ASP A 298 -7.64 31.62 15.49
CA ASP A 298 -7.99 33.02 15.66
C ASP A 298 -6.81 33.91 16.11
N ARG A 299 -5.68 33.29 16.48
CA ARG A 299 -4.48 33.95 16.97
C ARG A 299 -3.24 33.61 16.19
N VAL A 300 -2.36 34.58 16.05
CA VAL A 300 -1.08 34.50 15.36
C VAL A 300 0.06 34.83 16.29
N SER A 301 1.14 34.07 16.23
CA SER A 301 2.43 34.38 16.84
C SER A 301 3.44 34.72 15.75
N ALA A 302 3.68 35.99 15.50
CA ALA A 302 4.64 36.48 14.52
C ALA A 302 6.04 36.55 15.12
N VAL A 303 7.03 35.94 14.48
CA VAL A 303 8.45 35.96 14.85
C VAL A 303 9.26 36.61 13.75
N THR A 304 9.98 37.66 14.10
CA THR A 304 10.74 38.51 13.17
C THR A 304 12.21 38.56 13.56
N PHE A 305 13.09 38.49 12.59
CA PHE A 305 14.54 38.62 12.79
C PHE A 305 15.05 39.85 12.02
N THR A 306 15.44 40.84 12.78
CA THR A 306 15.84 42.18 12.21
C THR A 306 17.35 42.31 12.35
N GLU A 307 18.02 42.74 11.29
CA GLU A 307 19.45 43.04 11.29
C GLU A 307 19.79 44.08 12.36
N THR A 308 20.88 43.84 13.09
CA THR A 308 21.32 44.69 14.20
C THR A 308 22.84 44.75 14.32
N ALA A 309 23.32 45.85 14.90
CA ALA A 309 24.71 45.99 15.28
C ALA A 309 25.05 45.45 16.66
N ASP A 310 24.03 45.01 17.44
CA ASP A 310 24.21 44.52 18.79
C ASP A 310 25.10 43.28 18.86
N ALA A 311 25.71 43.05 20.01
CA ALA A 311 26.52 41.88 20.26
C ALA A 311 25.66 40.59 20.25
N VAL A 312 26.21 39.53 19.70
CA VAL A 312 25.52 38.22 19.71
C VAL A 312 25.35 37.68 21.13
N THR A 313 24.20 37.14 21.41
CA THR A 313 23.89 36.46 22.69
C THR A 313 24.17 34.96 22.65
N ILE A 314 24.28 34.42 21.45
CA ILE A 314 24.69 33.04 21.17
C ILE A 314 25.90 33.15 20.24
N PRO A 315 27.10 32.73 20.73
CA PRO A 315 28.34 32.91 19.98
C PRO A 315 28.47 32.02 18.75
N ASP A 316 27.81 30.88 18.76
CA ASP A 316 27.85 29.92 17.65
C ASP A 316 27.36 30.59 16.35
N ARG A 317 28.09 30.33 15.26
CA ARG A 317 27.74 30.86 13.92
C ARG A 317 26.82 29.93 13.15
N LEU A 318 26.79 28.64 13.52
CA LEU A 318 25.88 27.58 13.05
C LEU A 318 25.37 26.80 14.26
N ILE A 319 24.17 26.27 14.19
CA ILE A 319 23.64 25.37 15.23
C ILE A 319 24.55 24.14 15.32
N PRO A 320 25.07 23.77 16.49
CA PRO A 320 25.88 22.58 16.65
C PRO A 320 25.12 21.31 16.20
N ARG A 321 25.80 20.44 15.47
CA ARG A 321 25.21 19.14 15.11
C ARG A 321 24.96 18.30 16.35
N ARG A 322 23.79 17.67 16.44
CA ARG A 322 23.40 16.79 17.54
C ARG A 322 23.00 15.42 17.00
N GLU A 323 23.27 14.38 17.78
CA GLU A 323 22.90 13.01 17.43
C GLU A 323 21.39 12.74 17.65
N SER A 324 20.76 13.46 18.58
CA SER A 324 19.33 13.28 18.90
C SER A 324 18.68 14.53 19.48
N TYR A 325 17.37 14.60 19.35
CA TYR A 325 16.52 15.71 19.80
C TYR A 325 15.37 15.20 20.70
N PRO A 326 15.65 14.62 21.89
CA PRO A 326 14.62 14.02 22.74
C PRO A 326 13.58 15.02 23.24
N GLY A 327 13.99 16.27 23.52
CA GLY A 327 13.09 17.34 23.96
C GLY A 327 12.05 17.72 22.89
N SER A 328 12.47 17.89 21.63
CA SER A 328 11.57 18.20 20.52
C SER A 328 10.59 17.06 20.26
N ARG A 329 11.06 15.80 20.31
CA ARG A 329 10.21 14.61 20.18
C ARG A 329 9.18 14.49 21.30
N PHE A 330 9.57 14.81 22.53
CA PHE A 330 8.64 14.83 23.67
C PHE A 330 7.58 15.93 23.48
N ALA A 331 7.99 17.16 23.18
CA ALA A 331 7.07 18.26 22.92
C ALA A 331 6.06 17.93 21.80
N GLN A 332 6.54 17.37 20.68
CA GLN A 332 5.69 16.94 19.57
C GLN A 332 4.66 15.88 20.01
N ARG A 333 5.06 14.93 20.87
CA ARG A 333 4.16 13.90 21.41
C ARG A 333 3.09 14.50 22.32
N VAL A 334 3.46 15.46 23.17
CA VAL A 334 2.52 16.18 24.05
C VAL A 334 1.51 16.98 23.20
N ILE A 335 1.98 17.78 22.24
CA ILE A 335 1.14 18.63 21.40
C ILE A 335 0.11 17.80 20.60
N THR A 336 0.50 16.62 20.13
CA THR A 336 -0.33 15.85 19.19
C THR A 336 -1.07 14.67 19.80
N GLY A 337 -0.79 14.31 21.05
CA GLY A 337 -1.32 13.10 21.66
C GLY A 337 -1.99 13.28 23.02
N TRP A 338 -1.77 14.41 23.71
CA TRP A 338 -2.38 14.66 25.01
C TRP A 338 -3.60 15.57 24.87
N PRO A 339 -4.68 15.31 25.63
CA PRO A 339 -5.77 16.27 25.77
C PRO A 339 -5.23 17.62 26.26
N GLY A 340 -5.60 18.70 25.60
CA GLY A 340 -5.07 20.04 25.93
C GLY A 340 -3.61 20.30 25.51
N GLY A 341 -2.99 19.40 24.71
CA GLY A 341 -1.59 19.55 24.31
C GLY A 341 -1.33 20.78 23.44
N LYS A 342 -2.31 21.21 22.65
CA LYS A 342 -2.23 22.41 21.81
C LYS A 342 -2.32 23.68 22.65
N GLU A 343 -3.17 23.69 23.65
CA GLU A 343 -3.33 24.75 24.64
C GLU A 343 -2.06 24.89 25.49
N ILE A 344 -1.47 23.77 25.91
CA ILE A 344 -0.17 23.76 26.61
C ILE A 344 0.91 24.41 25.74
N ARG A 345 0.95 24.09 24.44
CA ARG A 345 1.86 24.75 23.52
C ARG A 345 1.65 26.25 23.49
N GLU A 346 0.43 26.69 23.26
CA GLU A 346 0.10 28.12 23.09
C GLU A 346 0.36 28.94 24.36
N HIS A 347 -0.08 28.44 25.50
CA HIS A 347 -0.10 29.22 26.74
C HIS A 347 1.10 29.00 27.65
N VAL A 348 1.85 27.89 27.47
CA VAL A 348 3.00 27.55 28.33
C VAL A 348 4.30 27.44 27.56
N LEU A 349 4.37 26.57 26.53
CA LEU A 349 5.65 26.27 25.87
C LEU A 349 6.15 27.44 25.02
N ASP A 350 5.33 28.00 24.14
CA ASP A 350 5.72 29.07 23.26
C ASP A 350 6.05 30.36 23.99
N PRO A 351 5.30 30.81 25.04
CA PRO A 351 5.72 31.94 25.86
C PRO A 351 7.07 31.73 26.55
N TRP A 352 7.31 30.52 27.05
CA TRP A 352 8.58 30.16 27.69
C TRP A 352 9.76 30.15 26.70
N LEU A 353 9.61 29.55 25.53
CA LEU A 353 10.64 29.50 24.47
C LEU A 353 10.99 30.89 23.91
N HIS A 354 10.02 31.80 23.89
CA HIS A 354 10.19 33.13 23.32
C HIS A 354 10.36 34.25 24.35
N ARG A 355 10.60 33.92 25.61
CA ARG A 355 10.78 34.93 26.67
C ARG A 355 12.02 35.85 26.48
N LYS A 356 13.02 35.36 25.71
CA LYS A 356 14.23 36.11 25.40
C LYS A 356 14.21 36.55 23.94
N SER A 357 14.84 37.70 23.64
CA SER A 357 15.08 38.20 22.29
C SER A 357 16.56 38.05 21.90
N PRO A 358 17.00 36.80 21.55
CA PRO A 358 18.40 36.56 21.26
C PRO A 358 18.87 37.32 20.03
N VAL A 359 20.15 37.67 20.01
CA VAL A 359 20.88 38.12 18.84
C VAL A 359 21.77 36.99 18.37
N VAL A 360 21.56 36.54 17.10
CA VAL A 360 22.27 35.41 16.51
C VAL A 360 22.79 35.75 15.12
N TRP A 361 23.66 34.90 14.58
CA TRP A 361 24.08 35.03 13.20
C TRP A 361 22.97 34.54 12.24
N ARG A 362 22.88 35.13 11.05
CA ARG A 362 21.97 34.68 9.98
C ARG A 362 22.15 33.20 9.67
N ASN A 363 23.41 32.72 9.59
CA ASN A 363 23.72 31.31 9.36
C ASN A 363 23.24 30.42 10.52
N TYR A 364 23.34 30.88 11.78
CA TYR A 364 22.82 30.15 12.92
C TYR A 364 21.31 29.90 12.77
N GLU A 365 20.53 30.95 12.48
CA GLU A 365 19.07 30.85 12.33
C GLU A 365 18.66 30.06 11.07
N ALA A 366 19.49 29.93 10.06
CA ALA A 366 19.24 29.17 8.85
C ALA A 366 19.81 27.74 8.87
N SER A 367 20.35 27.23 10.02
CA SER A 367 21.07 25.96 10.08
C SER A 367 20.38 24.87 10.92
N TYR A 368 19.05 24.93 11.05
CA TYR A 368 18.29 23.90 11.78
C TYR A 368 18.47 22.52 11.16
N ASP A 369 18.38 21.51 12.00
CA ASP A 369 18.43 20.10 11.61
C ASP A 369 16.99 19.54 11.52
N VAL A 370 16.65 18.95 10.38
CA VAL A 370 15.33 18.32 10.18
C VAL A 370 15.07 17.17 11.15
N ALA A 371 16.10 16.56 11.71
CA ALA A 371 15.99 15.52 12.73
C ALA A 371 15.22 15.97 13.99
N GLU A 372 15.08 17.28 14.22
CA GLU A 372 14.20 17.83 15.26
C GLU A 372 12.72 17.48 15.06
N LEU A 373 12.29 17.30 13.81
CA LEU A 373 10.93 16.95 13.44
C LEU A 373 10.69 15.44 13.34
N GLU A 374 11.76 14.62 13.45
CA GLU A 374 11.63 13.17 13.30
C GLU A 374 10.99 12.52 14.53
N PRO A 375 9.83 11.86 14.38
CA PRO A 375 9.24 11.09 15.46
C PRO A 375 10.06 9.84 15.78
N SER A 376 9.78 9.21 16.91
CA SER A 376 10.43 7.95 17.30
C SER A 376 10.09 6.76 16.41
N SER A 377 8.94 6.79 15.73
CA SER A 377 8.48 5.78 14.76
C SER A 377 7.46 6.40 13.81
N ARG A 378 7.42 5.90 12.56
CA ARG A 378 6.44 6.27 11.53
C ARG A 378 5.58 5.08 11.09
N GLN A 379 5.54 4.00 11.87
CA GLN A 379 4.80 2.78 11.51
C GLN A 379 3.28 2.97 11.62
N GLU A 380 2.80 3.51 12.72
CA GLU A 380 1.37 3.70 12.98
C GLU A 380 0.90 5.13 12.65
N TYR A 381 1.74 6.10 12.96
CA TYR A 381 1.49 7.51 12.69
C TYR A 381 2.70 8.13 12.01
N THR A 382 2.42 9.04 11.10
CA THR A 382 3.45 9.87 10.48
C THR A 382 3.04 11.34 10.52
N TYR A 383 4.02 12.21 10.28
CA TYR A 383 3.81 13.65 10.21
C TYR A 383 4.05 14.11 8.79
N VAL A 384 3.13 14.90 8.28
CA VAL A 384 3.11 15.33 6.87
C VAL A 384 2.91 16.83 6.80
N LEU A 385 3.46 17.44 5.76
CA LEU A 385 3.22 18.81 5.40
C LEU A 385 2.24 18.89 4.22
N GLN A 386 1.44 19.96 4.20
CA GLN A 386 0.75 20.48 3.03
C GLN A 386 0.99 22.00 3.02
N GLU A 387 1.05 22.60 1.87
CA GLU A 387 1.35 24.02 1.77
C GLU A 387 0.53 24.68 0.67
N TYR A 388 -0.03 25.84 0.98
CA TYR A 388 -0.89 26.60 0.11
C TYR A 388 -0.36 28.03 -0.03
N PHE A 389 -0.23 28.49 -1.27
CA PHE A 389 0.27 29.81 -1.60
C PHE A 389 -0.91 30.70 -1.97
N ILE A 390 -1.16 31.70 -1.15
CA ILE A 390 -2.33 32.56 -1.28
C ILE A 390 -1.86 34.02 -1.53
N PRO A 391 -2.36 34.71 -2.55
CA PRO A 391 -2.08 36.14 -2.74
C PRO A 391 -2.28 36.91 -1.44
N ILE A 392 -1.34 37.74 -1.07
CA ILE A 392 -1.37 38.41 0.26
C ILE A 392 -2.68 39.22 0.48
N GLY A 393 -3.27 39.78 -0.58
CA GLY A 393 -4.57 40.48 -0.52
C GLY A 393 -5.77 39.56 -0.30
N ARG A 394 -5.61 38.22 -0.34
CA ARG A 394 -6.66 37.23 -0.11
C ARG A 394 -6.53 36.49 1.22
N PHE A 395 -5.63 36.95 2.08
CA PHE A 395 -5.39 36.34 3.40
C PHE A 395 -6.67 36.21 4.21
N ASP A 396 -7.42 37.32 4.39
CA ASP A 396 -8.63 37.35 5.21
C ASP A 396 -9.79 36.50 4.62
N ALA A 397 -9.77 36.27 3.31
CA ALA A 397 -10.74 35.42 2.64
C ALA A 397 -10.39 33.92 2.75
N PHE A 398 -9.10 33.57 2.84
CA PHE A 398 -8.65 32.18 2.87
C PHE A 398 -8.67 31.57 4.27
N VAL A 399 -8.23 32.32 5.30
CA VAL A 399 -8.09 31.80 6.67
C VAL A 399 -9.39 31.23 7.22
N PRO A 400 -10.57 31.86 7.09
CA PRO A 400 -11.83 31.28 7.55
C PRO A 400 -12.17 29.96 6.83
N ARG A 401 -11.93 29.85 5.53
CA ARG A 401 -12.16 28.63 4.74
C ARG A 401 -11.24 27.51 5.16
N MET A 402 -9.96 27.81 5.38
CA MET A 402 -8.98 26.85 5.90
C MET A 402 -9.43 26.32 7.28
N ARG A 403 -9.81 27.22 8.21
CA ARG A 403 -10.34 26.86 9.52
C ARG A 403 -11.54 25.92 9.41
N GLU A 404 -12.52 26.27 8.57
CA GLU A 404 -13.74 25.47 8.36
C GLU A 404 -13.43 24.04 7.91
N VAL A 405 -12.56 23.87 6.89
CA VAL A 405 -12.17 22.55 6.39
C VAL A 405 -11.45 21.75 7.47
N LEU A 406 -10.44 22.33 8.13
CA LEU A 406 -9.64 21.66 9.14
C LEU A 406 -10.46 21.22 10.36
N THR A 407 -11.41 22.05 10.80
CA THR A 407 -12.32 21.76 11.92
C THR A 407 -13.33 20.69 11.54
N ARG A 408 -13.97 20.80 10.37
CA ARG A 408 -14.97 19.83 9.89
C ARG A 408 -14.41 18.41 9.79
N HIS A 409 -13.18 18.29 9.38
CA HIS A 409 -12.51 16.99 9.23
C HIS A 409 -11.73 16.53 10.46
N ASP A 410 -11.77 17.27 11.56
CA ASP A 410 -11.02 17.00 12.79
C ASP A 410 -9.53 16.70 12.51
N VAL A 411 -8.89 17.61 11.76
CA VAL A 411 -7.48 17.41 11.34
C VAL A 411 -6.55 17.65 12.53
N ASN A 412 -5.71 16.67 12.87
CA ASN A 412 -4.73 16.83 13.95
C ASN A 412 -3.56 17.72 13.50
N VAL A 413 -3.83 19.02 13.40
CA VAL A 413 -2.84 20.02 13.03
C VAL A 413 -1.86 20.27 14.17
N VAL A 414 -0.58 20.22 13.87
CA VAL A 414 0.51 20.57 14.80
C VAL A 414 0.80 22.07 14.72
N ASN A 415 0.89 22.60 13.51
CA ASN A 415 1.22 24.01 13.24
C ASN A 415 0.71 24.46 11.88
N VAL A 416 0.38 25.73 11.75
CA VAL A 416 0.20 26.44 10.48
C VAL A 416 1.15 27.62 10.46
N SER A 417 2.26 27.49 9.72
CA SER A 417 3.25 28.56 9.61
C SER A 417 3.00 29.40 8.37
N ILE A 418 2.93 30.71 8.51
CA ILE A 418 2.80 31.68 7.42
C ILE A 418 4.17 32.21 7.06
N ARG A 419 4.52 32.19 5.78
CA ARG A 419 5.75 32.74 5.24
C ARG A 419 5.45 33.64 4.06
N HIS A 420 6.34 34.56 3.75
CA HIS A 420 6.19 35.49 2.64
C HIS A 420 7.08 35.08 1.47
N ALA A 421 6.60 35.28 0.24
CA ALA A 421 7.40 35.14 -0.96
C ALA A 421 6.99 36.17 -2.02
N THR A 422 8.01 36.75 -2.68
CA THR A 422 7.82 37.62 -3.86
C THR A 422 7.57 36.76 -5.11
N PRO A 423 7.09 37.35 -6.23
CA PRO A 423 6.80 36.62 -7.45
C PRO A 423 7.96 35.80 -7.99
N ASP A 424 7.63 34.64 -8.56
CA ASP A 424 8.54 33.77 -9.30
C ASP A 424 8.90 34.41 -10.66
N PRO A 425 10.19 34.54 -11.01
CA PRO A 425 10.62 35.24 -12.22
C PRO A 425 10.27 34.53 -13.54
N GLY A 426 9.87 33.22 -13.51
CA GLY A 426 9.54 32.59 -14.78
C GLY A 426 9.50 31.08 -14.84
N THR A 427 9.53 30.35 -13.72
CA THR A 427 9.44 28.89 -13.79
C THR A 427 8.11 28.44 -14.43
N LEU A 428 8.14 27.29 -15.12
CA LEU A 428 6.95 26.78 -15.82
C LEU A 428 5.87 26.34 -14.83
N LEU A 429 6.27 25.85 -13.66
CA LEU A 429 5.37 25.43 -12.59
C LEU A 429 5.47 26.36 -11.38
N ALA A 430 5.39 27.68 -11.65
CA ALA A 430 5.48 28.72 -10.64
C ALA A 430 4.36 28.59 -9.61
N TRP A 431 4.72 28.40 -8.34
CA TRP A 431 3.78 28.40 -7.24
C TRP A 431 3.47 29.81 -6.70
N ALA A 432 4.33 30.81 -6.96
CA ALA A 432 4.14 32.20 -6.62
C ALA A 432 4.06 33.07 -7.91
N PRO A 433 2.94 33.12 -8.65
CA PRO A 433 2.81 33.95 -9.83
C PRO A 433 2.75 35.45 -9.48
N GLU A 434 2.42 35.75 -8.26
CA GLU A 434 2.38 37.07 -7.65
C GLU A 434 2.90 36.99 -6.21
N GLU A 435 2.88 38.07 -5.46
CA GLU A 435 3.28 38.10 -4.05
C GLU A 435 2.30 37.31 -3.19
N VAL A 436 2.81 36.36 -2.43
CA VAL A 436 1.98 35.37 -1.69
C VAL A 436 2.40 35.21 -0.24
N PHE A 437 1.43 34.76 0.57
CA PHE A 437 1.70 34.02 1.80
C PHE A 437 1.67 32.53 1.55
N ALA A 438 2.67 31.84 2.04
CA ALA A 438 2.76 30.38 2.09
C ALA A 438 2.21 29.90 3.42
N PHE A 439 1.11 29.16 3.41
CA PHE A 439 0.50 28.51 4.59
C PHE A 439 1.02 27.08 4.69
N VAL A 440 1.98 26.87 5.57
CA VAL A 440 2.64 25.56 5.78
C VAL A 440 1.92 24.83 6.89
N LEU A 441 1.06 23.89 6.53
CA LEU A 441 0.32 23.03 7.47
C LEU A 441 1.17 21.83 7.83
N TYR A 442 1.47 21.64 9.11
CA TYR A 442 2.11 20.46 9.65
C TYR A 442 1.11 19.69 10.49
N TYR A 443 0.84 18.43 10.11
CA TYR A 443 -0.20 17.63 10.75
C TYR A 443 0.23 16.18 10.95
N LYS A 444 -0.43 15.52 11.91
CA LYS A 444 -0.25 14.10 12.22
C LYS A 444 -1.36 13.28 11.59
N GLN A 445 -1.02 12.16 10.93
CA GLN A 445 -1.98 11.21 10.39
C GLN A 445 -1.58 9.77 10.70
N ARG A 446 -2.55 8.86 10.62
CA ARG A 446 -2.29 7.42 10.60
C ARG A 446 -1.82 6.98 9.23
N THR A 447 -1.13 5.82 9.18
CA THR A 447 -0.52 5.29 7.94
C THR A 447 -1.42 4.34 7.17
N ASP A 448 -2.55 3.92 7.75
CA ASP A 448 -3.52 3.02 7.12
C ASP A 448 -4.24 3.67 5.91
N ALA A 449 -4.78 2.83 5.02
CA ALA A 449 -5.39 3.26 3.75
C ALA A 449 -6.63 4.16 3.96
N GLU A 450 -7.48 3.84 4.94
CA GLU A 450 -8.68 4.64 5.25
C GLU A 450 -8.31 6.07 5.69
N SER A 451 -7.33 6.17 6.59
CA SER A 451 -6.82 7.46 7.05
C SER A 451 -6.18 8.27 5.93
N ARG A 452 -5.44 7.62 5.01
CA ARG A 452 -4.90 8.27 3.81
C ARG A 452 -6.01 8.80 2.89
N GLN A 453 -7.11 8.06 2.73
CA GLN A 453 -8.27 8.52 1.96
C GLN A 453 -9.00 9.70 2.65
N LYS A 454 -9.11 9.68 3.99
CA LYS A 454 -9.63 10.82 4.75
C LYS A 454 -8.78 12.07 4.52
N VAL A 455 -7.46 11.94 4.58
CA VAL A 455 -6.52 13.04 4.28
C VAL A 455 -6.69 13.52 2.85
N ALA A 456 -6.80 12.63 1.87
CA ALA A 456 -6.99 12.99 0.48
C ALA A 456 -8.30 13.79 0.24
N ARG A 457 -9.36 13.53 1.00
CA ARG A 457 -10.62 14.30 0.90
C ARG A 457 -10.42 15.75 1.34
N TRP A 458 -9.99 15.97 2.58
CA TRP A 458 -9.87 17.34 3.09
C TRP A 458 -8.76 18.15 2.42
N THR A 459 -7.68 17.51 1.94
CA THR A 459 -6.64 18.21 1.18
C THR A 459 -7.13 18.67 -0.18
N ARG A 460 -8.05 17.94 -0.85
CA ARG A 460 -8.71 18.39 -2.07
C ARG A 460 -9.64 19.57 -1.79
N GLU A 461 -10.39 19.55 -0.69
CA GLU A 461 -11.23 20.69 -0.28
C GLU A 461 -10.38 21.94 0.01
N LEU A 462 -9.23 21.79 0.65
CA LEU A 462 -8.29 22.92 0.82
C LEU A 462 -7.68 23.40 -0.50
N ALA A 463 -7.42 22.50 -1.44
CA ALA A 463 -6.99 22.88 -2.79
C ALA A 463 -8.06 23.71 -3.50
N ASP A 464 -9.35 23.34 -3.38
CA ASP A 464 -10.46 24.13 -3.90
C ASP A 464 -10.57 25.50 -3.21
N ALA A 465 -10.40 25.57 -1.88
CA ALA A 465 -10.39 26.82 -1.13
C ALA A 465 -9.23 27.74 -1.55
N ALA A 466 -8.05 27.17 -1.81
CA ALA A 466 -6.90 27.92 -2.33
C ALA A 466 -7.17 28.45 -3.74
N LEU A 467 -7.67 27.62 -4.65
CA LEU A 467 -8.05 28.03 -6.01
C LEU A 467 -9.11 29.14 -6.02
N ALA A 468 -10.14 29.01 -5.18
CA ALA A 468 -11.19 30.04 -5.02
C ALA A 468 -10.65 31.36 -4.44
N SER A 469 -9.47 31.34 -3.83
CA SER A 469 -8.75 32.51 -3.32
C SER A 469 -7.65 33.00 -4.29
N GLY A 470 -7.59 32.49 -5.53
CA GLY A 470 -6.56 32.79 -6.51
C GLY A 470 -5.20 32.16 -6.21
N GLY A 471 -5.17 31.27 -5.24
CA GLY A 471 -3.95 30.62 -4.77
C GLY A 471 -3.65 29.28 -5.44
N ARG A 472 -2.64 28.60 -4.92
CA ARG A 472 -2.12 27.30 -5.39
C ARG A 472 -1.66 26.47 -4.19
N TRP A 473 -1.22 25.23 -4.44
CA TRP A 473 -0.55 24.41 -3.42
C TRP A 473 0.84 23.97 -3.89
N TYR A 474 1.67 23.53 -2.96
CA TYR A 474 3.03 23.12 -3.25
C TYR A 474 3.10 21.62 -3.60
N LEU A 475 3.79 21.27 -4.68
CA LEU A 475 3.81 19.92 -5.27
C LEU A 475 4.75 18.90 -4.61
N PRO A 476 5.71 19.20 -3.71
CA PRO A 476 6.54 18.16 -3.08
C PRO A 476 5.82 17.37 -1.98
N TYR A 477 4.56 17.67 -1.72
CA TYR A 477 3.73 16.98 -0.74
C TYR A 477 2.85 15.91 -1.39
N GLN A 478 1.93 15.30 -0.62
CA GLN A 478 1.06 14.23 -1.13
C GLN A 478 0.22 14.71 -2.31
N PRO A 479 0.26 14.05 -3.48
CA PRO A 479 -0.42 14.49 -4.69
C PRO A 479 -1.90 14.12 -4.67
N HIS A 480 -2.67 14.62 -3.71
CA HIS A 480 -4.09 14.30 -3.54
C HIS A 480 -5.02 15.08 -4.46
N ALA A 481 -4.57 16.23 -4.96
CA ALA A 481 -5.36 17.04 -5.88
C ALA A 481 -5.67 16.29 -7.17
N THR A 482 -6.82 16.61 -7.77
CA THR A 482 -7.21 16.02 -9.06
C THR A 482 -6.40 16.61 -10.21
N PRO A 483 -6.28 15.92 -11.38
CA PRO A 483 -5.66 16.51 -12.56
C PRO A 483 -6.30 17.82 -13.04
N ALA A 484 -7.62 17.97 -12.82
CA ALA A 484 -8.33 19.21 -13.15
C ALA A 484 -7.89 20.38 -12.23
N GLN A 485 -7.87 20.14 -10.92
CA GLN A 485 -7.36 21.11 -9.95
C GLN A 485 -5.89 21.49 -10.27
N PHE A 486 -5.05 20.48 -10.59
CA PHE A 486 -3.65 20.73 -10.95
C PHE A 486 -3.51 21.65 -12.16
N ARG A 487 -4.27 21.44 -13.24
CA ARG A 487 -4.23 22.32 -14.43
C ARG A 487 -4.71 23.73 -14.13
N GLN A 488 -5.73 23.87 -13.28
CA GLN A 488 -6.20 25.18 -12.83
C GLN A 488 -5.14 25.92 -12.01
N ALA A 489 -4.44 25.20 -11.10
CA ALA A 489 -3.38 25.78 -10.27
C ALA A 489 -2.14 26.16 -11.10
N TYR A 490 -1.78 25.35 -12.10
CA TYR A 490 -0.56 25.48 -12.89
C TYR A 490 -0.88 25.62 -14.39
N PRO A 491 -1.36 26.79 -14.85
CA PRO A 491 -1.82 26.96 -16.23
C PRO A 491 -0.71 26.81 -17.30
N LYS A 492 0.57 26.90 -16.91
CA LYS A 492 1.69 26.61 -17.80
C LYS A 492 2.13 25.14 -17.82
N ALA A 493 1.39 24.22 -17.13
CA ALA A 493 1.73 22.80 -17.07
C ALA A 493 1.79 22.15 -18.45
N ASP A 494 0.90 22.49 -19.38
CA ASP A 494 0.93 21.96 -20.74
C ASP A 494 2.22 22.34 -21.50
N ARG A 495 2.76 23.54 -21.24
CA ARG A 495 4.06 23.96 -21.76
C ARG A 495 5.20 23.16 -21.15
N PHE A 496 5.13 22.86 -19.85
CA PHE A 496 6.10 21.97 -19.19
C PHE A 496 6.06 20.57 -19.80
N PHE A 497 4.89 19.98 -20.01
CA PHE A 497 4.77 18.66 -20.60
C PHE A 497 5.17 18.63 -22.08
N ALA A 498 4.97 19.72 -22.84
CA ALA A 498 5.48 19.84 -24.20
C ALA A 498 7.02 19.85 -24.22
N LEU A 499 7.65 20.59 -23.31
CA LEU A 499 9.10 20.60 -23.13
C LEU A 499 9.61 19.19 -22.73
N LYS A 500 8.93 18.53 -21.78
CA LYS A 500 9.26 17.16 -21.36
C LYS A 500 9.26 16.20 -22.55
N ARG A 501 8.21 16.19 -23.38
CA ARG A 501 8.13 15.32 -24.56
C ARG A 501 9.26 15.56 -25.57
N ARG A 502 9.73 16.80 -25.70
CA ARG A 502 10.85 17.15 -26.57
C ARG A 502 12.19 16.65 -26.03
N LEU A 503 12.43 16.74 -24.71
CA LEU A 503 13.70 16.36 -24.09
C LEU A 503 13.74 14.90 -23.66
N ASP A 504 12.58 14.29 -23.41
CA ASP A 504 12.39 12.93 -22.94
C ASP A 504 11.23 12.25 -23.70
N PRO A 505 11.40 11.98 -25.01
CA PRO A 505 10.32 11.46 -25.85
C PRO A 505 9.79 10.10 -25.42
N ASN A 506 10.60 9.30 -24.69
CA ASN A 506 10.23 8.01 -24.17
C ASN A 506 9.69 8.06 -22.74
N ASN A 507 9.45 9.25 -22.21
CA ASN A 507 8.95 9.49 -20.84
C ASN A 507 9.71 8.69 -19.77
N ARG A 508 11.03 8.74 -19.81
CA ARG A 508 11.92 8.00 -18.90
C ARG A 508 12.02 8.64 -17.51
N PHE A 509 12.13 9.98 -17.42
CA PHE A 509 12.19 10.68 -16.15
C PHE A 509 10.81 10.72 -15.49
N ARG A 510 10.60 9.81 -14.52
CA ARG A 510 9.31 9.61 -13.87
C ARG A 510 9.43 9.59 -12.36
N ASN A 511 8.33 9.93 -11.72
CA ASN A 511 8.07 9.77 -10.30
C ASN A 511 6.55 9.82 -10.06
N ARG A 512 6.09 9.50 -8.85
CA ARG A 512 4.65 9.46 -8.55
C ARG A 512 3.89 10.77 -8.84
N LEU A 513 4.55 11.93 -8.79
CA LEU A 513 3.93 13.20 -9.17
C LEU A 513 3.59 13.23 -10.66
N TRP A 514 4.55 12.87 -11.52
CA TRP A 514 4.36 12.87 -12.97
C TRP A 514 3.51 11.69 -13.43
N ASP A 515 3.60 10.55 -12.75
CA ASP A 515 2.68 9.43 -13.00
C ASP A 515 1.22 9.83 -12.78
N ARG A 516 0.95 10.78 -11.88
CA ARG A 516 -0.40 11.29 -11.61
C ARG A 516 -0.83 12.42 -12.56
N TYR A 517 0.04 13.37 -12.89
CA TYR A 517 -0.38 14.61 -13.55
C TYR A 517 0.02 14.73 -15.03
N ASP A 518 0.94 13.88 -15.53
CA ASP A 518 1.30 13.89 -16.94
C ASP A 518 0.09 13.47 -17.79
N PRO A 519 -0.35 14.29 -18.78
CA PRO A 519 -1.48 13.92 -19.63
C PRO A 519 -1.22 12.68 -20.50
N ALA A 520 0.04 12.29 -20.72
CA ALA A 520 0.40 11.02 -21.35
C ALA A 520 0.40 9.83 -20.37
N GLY A 521 0.26 10.11 -19.06
CA GLY A 521 0.27 9.11 -18.00
C GLY A 521 -1.12 8.49 -17.73
N PRO A 522 -1.19 7.58 -16.76
CA PRO A 522 -2.41 6.84 -16.41
C PRO A 522 -3.57 7.71 -15.86
N ALA A 523 -3.33 8.98 -15.53
CA ALA A 523 -4.33 9.88 -14.92
C ALA A 523 -5.59 10.13 -15.80
N ARG A 524 -5.51 9.94 -17.13
CA ARG A 524 -6.67 10.03 -18.03
C ARG A 524 -7.71 8.93 -17.82
N MET A 525 -7.35 7.86 -17.10
CA MET A 525 -8.20 6.69 -16.89
C MET A 525 -8.97 6.72 -15.56
N GLU A 526 -8.85 7.78 -14.76
CA GLU A 526 -9.66 7.91 -13.53
C GLU A 526 -11.12 8.26 -13.88
N LEU A 527 -12.04 7.60 -13.17
CA LEU A 527 -13.46 7.92 -13.26
C LEU A 527 -13.71 9.38 -12.82
N ALA A 528 -14.48 10.11 -13.61
CA ALA A 528 -14.99 11.41 -13.18
C ALA A 528 -15.90 11.24 -11.93
N PRO A 529 -16.06 12.28 -11.08
CA PRO A 529 -16.90 12.18 -9.89
C PRO A 529 -18.34 11.69 -10.14
N SER A 530 -18.94 12.08 -11.26
CA SER A 530 -20.26 11.62 -11.68
C SER A 530 -20.28 10.14 -12.08
N GLU A 531 -19.24 9.67 -12.78
CA GLU A 531 -19.07 8.28 -13.18
C GLU A 531 -18.80 7.40 -11.96
N ARG A 532 -17.96 7.87 -11.01
CA ARG A 532 -17.73 7.21 -9.73
C ARG A 532 -19.03 7.06 -8.93
N ALA A 533 -19.83 8.14 -8.82
CA ALA A 533 -21.12 8.08 -8.15
C ALA A 533 -22.12 7.13 -8.84
N ALA A 534 -22.04 6.99 -10.17
CA ALA A 534 -22.87 6.06 -10.92
C ALA A 534 -22.51 4.59 -10.63
N VAL A 535 -21.20 4.28 -10.51
CA VAL A 535 -20.71 2.94 -10.19
C VAL A 535 -20.98 2.59 -8.72
N ASP A 536 -20.75 3.52 -7.79
CA ASP A 536 -20.93 3.31 -6.35
C ASP A 536 -22.42 3.06 -5.96
N ARG A 537 -23.38 3.43 -6.82
CA ARG A 537 -24.80 3.11 -6.63
C ARG A 537 -25.19 1.70 -7.05
N ILE A 538 -24.30 0.93 -7.68
CA ILE A 538 -24.60 -0.43 -8.14
C ILE A 538 -24.45 -1.39 -6.95
N PRO A 539 -25.52 -2.02 -6.48
CA PRO A 539 -25.42 -2.97 -5.37
C PRO A 539 -24.46 -4.10 -5.68
N GLY A 540 -23.58 -4.43 -4.74
CA GLY A 540 -22.63 -5.53 -4.86
C GLY A 540 -21.48 -5.33 -5.86
N TYR A 541 -21.40 -4.17 -6.53
CA TYR A 541 -20.29 -3.89 -7.45
C TYR A 541 -18.95 -3.80 -6.71
N ARG A 542 -18.88 -2.98 -5.64
CA ARG A 542 -17.65 -2.77 -4.90
C ARG A 542 -17.42 -3.89 -3.89
N ARG A 543 -16.30 -4.55 -4.00
CA ARG A 543 -15.87 -5.59 -3.05
C ARG A 543 -14.66 -5.12 -2.26
N PRO A 544 -14.53 -5.52 -0.98
CA PRO A 544 -13.36 -5.13 -0.18
C PRO A 544 -12.08 -5.65 -0.82
N GLU A 545 -11.08 -4.79 -0.99
CA GLU A 545 -9.79 -5.14 -1.60
C GLU A 545 -9.07 -6.27 -0.84
N SER A 546 -9.26 -6.36 0.48
CA SER A 546 -8.78 -7.50 1.28
C SER A 546 -9.26 -8.86 0.75
N GLN A 547 -10.40 -8.94 0.07
CA GLN A 547 -10.90 -10.17 -0.52
C GLN A 547 -10.08 -10.60 -1.74
N SER A 548 -9.49 -9.67 -2.51
CA SER A 548 -8.60 -10.01 -3.62
C SER A 548 -7.43 -10.87 -3.15
N TYR A 549 -6.80 -10.50 -2.04
CA TYR A 549 -5.70 -11.28 -1.47
C TYR A 549 -6.16 -12.60 -0.86
N LEU A 550 -7.31 -12.60 -0.18
CA LEU A 550 -7.83 -13.77 0.54
C LEU A 550 -8.52 -14.79 -0.37
N SER A 551 -8.94 -14.41 -1.59
CA SER A 551 -9.44 -15.34 -2.60
C SER A 551 -8.37 -16.34 -3.08
N HIS A 552 -7.08 -15.98 -3.01
CA HIS A 552 -6.01 -16.92 -3.34
C HIS A 552 -5.94 -18.13 -2.39
N PRO A 553 -5.93 -18.01 -1.05
CA PRO A 553 -6.07 -19.18 -0.17
C PRO A 553 -7.44 -19.87 -0.27
N GLU A 554 -8.55 -19.20 -0.59
CA GLU A 554 -9.82 -19.87 -0.88
C GLU A 554 -9.70 -20.78 -2.10
N TRP A 555 -9.09 -20.28 -3.17
CA TRP A 555 -8.87 -21.02 -4.42
C TRP A 555 -7.94 -22.23 -4.27
N PHE A 556 -7.32 -22.39 -3.11
CA PHE A 556 -6.45 -23.52 -2.80
C PHE A 556 -7.16 -24.88 -2.92
N ILE A 557 -8.47 -24.95 -2.70
CA ILE A 557 -9.27 -26.18 -2.93
C ILE A 557 -9.12 -26.63 -4.40
N VAL A 558 -9.15 -25.69 -5.33
CA VAL A 558 -8.97 -25.97 -6.76
C VAL A 558 -7.56 -26.47 -7.03
N TYR A 559 -6.55 -25.75 -6.55
CA TYR A 559 -5.14 -26.08 -6.77
C TYR A 559 -4.76 -27.46 -6.21
N SER A 560 -5.15 -27.75 -4.98
CA SER A 560 -4.83 -29.02 -4.35
C SER A 560 -5.46 -30.21 -5.10
N SER A 561 -6.67 -30.04 -5.64
CA SER A 561 -7.37 -31.05 -6.42
C SER A 561 -6.72 -31.27 -7.79
N VAL A 562 -6.29 -30.20 -8.47
CA VAL A 562 -5.55 -30.30 -9.75
C VAL A 562 -4.20 -30.99 -9.53
N GLU A 563 -3.45 -30.59 -8.49
CA GLU A 563 -2.14 -31.18 -8.16
C GLU A 563 -2.25 -32.66 -7.82
N TYR A 564 -3.32 -33.04 -7.10
CA TYR A 564 -3.60 -34.46 -6.80
C TYR A 564 -4.00 -35.26 -8.06
N ALA A 565 -4.87 -34.72 -8.91
CA ALA A 565 -5.27 -35.35 -10.17
C ALA A 565 -4.08 -35.51 -11.12
N ASP A 566 -3.22 -34.52 -11.25
CA ASP A 566 -2.00 -34.60 -12.03
C ASP A 566 -1.01 -35.64 -11.50
N TRP A 567 -0.88 -35.74 -10.17
CA TRP A 567 -0.05 -36.81 -9.55
C TRP A 567 -0.53 -38.20 -9.88
N THR A 568 -1.85 -38.44 -9.73
CA THR A 568 -2.46 -39.76 -9.88
C THR A 568 -2.60 -40.23 -11.32
N ARG A 569 -2.28 -39.35 -12.32
CA ARG A 569 -2.29 -39.72 -13.75
C ARG A 569 -1.36 -40.87 -14.04
N ASP A 570 -0.13 -40.81 -13.52
CA ASP A 570 0.93 -41.77 -13.82
C ASP A 570 1.47 -42.49 -12.57
N ARG A 571 0.91 -42.22 -11.39
CA ARG A 571 1.42 -42.70 -10.09
C ARG A 571 0.29 -43.11 -9.18
N LEU A 572 0.60 -44.03 -8.23
CA LEU A 572 -0.33 -44.36 -7.18
C LEU A 572 -0.40 -43.26 -6.10
N PRO A 573 -1.53 -43.18 -5.36
CA PRO A 573 -1.75 -42.11 -4.35
C PRO A 573 -0.74 -42.08 -3.20
N ASN A 574 -0.11 -43.22 -2.87
CA ASN A 574 0.76 -43.43 -1.71
C ASN A 574 2.10 -42.66 -1.74
N GLY A 575 2.40 -41.91 -2.78
CA GLY A 575 3.59 -41.07 -2.86
C GLY A 575 3.29 -39.57 -2.90
N PHE A 576 2.01 -39.19 -2.87
CA PHE A 576 1.63 -37.78 -2.90
C PHE A 576 2.05 -37.08 -1.61
N ALA A 577 2.45 -35.81 -1.73
CA ALA A 577 2.98 -35.02 -0.61
C ALA A 577 1.85 -34.36 0.23
N TYR A 578 1.00 -35.17 0.86
CA TYR A 578 -0.17 -34.71 1.63
C TYR A 578 0.17 -33.64 2.68
N ALA A 579 1.22 -33.85 3.48
CA ALA A 579 1.64 -32.91 4.49
C ALA A 579 2.09 -31.54 3.88
N ARG A 580 2.76 -31.59 2.71
CA ARG A 580 3.14 -30.36 2.00
C ARG A 580 1.90 -29.60 1.53
N SER A 581 0.89 -30.27 1.00
CA SER A 581 -0.36 -29.65 0.58
C SER A 581 -1.05 -28.95 1.77
N ILE A 582 -1.12 -29.59 2.94
CA ILE A 582 -1.60 -28.97 4.17
C ILE A 582 -0.77 -27.73 4.51
N GLY A 583 0.56 -27.85 4.51
CA GLY A 583 1.48 -26.75 4.81
C GLY A 583 1.34 -25.58 3.83
N GLN A 584 1.10 -25.86 2.56
CA GLN A 584 0.86 -24.84 1.53
C GLN A 584 -0.38 -23.98 1.84
N PHE A 585 -1.50 -24.61 2.23
CA PHE A 585 -2.70 -23.87 2.58
C PHE A 585 -2.44 -22.86 3.71
N TRP A 586 -1.86 -23.32 4.83
CA TRP A 586 -1.63 -22.47 6.00
C TRP A 586 -0.57 -21.40 5.75
N ARG A 587 0.48 -21.73 4.99
CA ARG A 587 1.48 -20.74 4.54
C ARG A 587 0.86 -19.70 3.62
N ASN A 588 0.07 -20.15 2.64
CA ASN A 588 -0.64 -19.28 1.72
C ASN A 588 -1.54 -18.31 2.46
N TRP A 589 -2.42 -18.79 3.33
CA TRP A 589 -3.31 -17.93 4.11
C TRP A 589 -2.52 -16.95 5.01
N GLY A 590 -1.46 -17.40 5.66
CA GLY A 590 -0.61 -16.56 6.49
C GLY A 590 0.08 -15.42 5.71
N TYR A 591 0.56 -15.67 4.50
CA TYR A 591 1.21 -14.66 3.65
C TYR A 591 0.19 -13.72 3.00
N ALA A 592 -0.90 -14.23 2.44
CA ALA A 592 -1.98 -13.44 1.88
C ALA A 592 -2.60 -12.49 2.92
N SER A 593 -2.82 -12.99 4.15
CA SER A 593 -3.32 -12.15 5.24
C SER A 593 -2.34 -11.05 5.65
N ARG A 594 -1.02 -11.30 5.63
CA ARG A 594 -0.03 -10.27 5.93
C ARG A 594 0.04 -9.23 4.83
N ALA A 595 0.05 -9.64 3.57
CA ALA A 595 0.03 -8.74 2.42
C ALA A 595 -1.22 -7.86 2.42
N SER A 596 -2.39 -8.45 2.65
CA SER A 596 -3.65 -7.71 2.77
C SER A 596 -3.64 -6.69 3.91
N ARG A 597 -3.16 -7.07 5.10
CA ARG A 597 -3.16 -6.19 6.30
C ARG A 597 -2.28 -4.96 6.16
N ALA A 598 -1.30 -4.98 5.28
CA ALA A 598 -0.45 -3.82 5.02
C ALA A 598 -1.25 -2.64 4.42
N GLU A 599 -2.32 -2.92 3.71
CA GLU A 599 -3.10 -1.93 2.94
C GLU A 599 -4.58 -1.89 3.35
N ASN A 600 -5.12 -2.96 3.97
CA ASN A 600 -6.57 -3.13 4.20
C ASN A 600 -6.89 -3.60 5.63
N PRO A 601 -8.08 -3.23 6.16
CA PRO A 601 -8.53 -3.73 7.45
C PRO A 601 -8.80 -5.26 7.40
N PRO A 602 -8.66 -5.98 8.54
CA PRO A 602 -8.93 -7.42 8.60
C PRO A 602 -10.38 -7.75 8.27
N ASN A 603 -10.60 -8.68 7.35
CA ASN A 603 -11.92 -9.23 7.06
C ASN A 603 -12.16 -10.49 7.92
N SER A 604 -12.85 -10.34 9.06
CA SER A 604 -13.06 -11.42 10.03
C SER A 604 -13.98 -12.53 9.51
N GLN A 605 -15.05 -12.19 8.79
CA GLN A 605 -16.00 -13.19 8.24
C GLN A 605 -15.32 -14.09 7.21
N TYR A 606 -14.57 -13.47 6.31
CA TYR A 606 -13.81 -14.21 5.29
C TYR A 606 -12.72 -15.08 5.92
N SER A 607 -12.07 -14.61 6.97
CA SER A 607 -11.05 -15.37 7.71
C SER A 607 -11.64 -16.59 8.42
N ILE A 608 -12.86 -16.50 8.95
CA ILE A 608 -13.56 -17.68 9.55
C ILE A 608 -13.83 -18.72 8.47
N MET A 609 -14.33 -18.32 7.30
CA MET A 609 -14.56 -19.24 6.17
C MET A 609 -13.26 -19.95 5.76
N LEU A 610 -12.16 -19.21 5.60
CA LEU A 610 -10.84 -19.78 5.31
C LEU A 610 -10.38 -20.75 6.40
N GLY A 611 -10.65 -20.45 7.66
CA GLY A 611 -10.37 -21.35 8.78
C GLY A 611 -11.09 -22.68 8.65
N VAL A 612 -12.37 -22.67 8.30
CA VAL A 612 -13.17 -23.89 8.05
C VAL A 612 -12.60 -24.69 6.87
N ILE A 613 -12.26 -24.02 5.77
CA ILE A 613 -11.63 -24.65 4.61
C ILE A 613 -10.29 -25.32 5.01
N GLY A 614 -9.44 -24.59 5.72
CA GLY A 614 -8.11 -25.10 6.13
C GLY A 614 -8.18 -26.27 7.07
N VAL A 615 -9.08 -26.23 8.05
CA VAL A 615 -9.29 -27.37 8.97
C VAL A 615 -9.83 -28.59 8.22
N SER A 616 -10.86 -28.41 7.38
CA SER A 616 -11.45 -29.50 6.58
C SER A 616 -10.40 -30.15 5.67
N HIS A 617 -9.61 -29.34 4.95
CA HIS A 617 -8.52 -29.82 4.11
C HIS A 617 -7.45 -30.55 4.93
N SER A 618 -7.08 -30.01 6.10
CA SER A 618 -6.06 -30.62 6.96
C SER A 618 -6.51 -31.97 7.50
N VAL A 619 -7.78 -32.12 7.92
CA VAL A 619 -8.34 -33.41 8.39
C VAL A 619 -8.37 -34.41 7.24
N GLU A 620 -8.94 -34.05 6.08
CA GLU A 620 -9.04 -34.96 4.92
C GLU A 620 -7.65 -35.47 4.51
N TYR A 621 -6.70 -34.54 4.30
CA TYR A 621 -5.36 -34.89 3.81
C TYR A 621 -4.49 -35.58 4.86
N SER A 622 -4.73 -35.35 6.16
CA SER A 622 -4.05 -36.13 7.22
C SER A 622 -4.52 -37.56 7.27
N LEU A 623 -5.82 -37.81 7.27
CA LEU A 623 -6.38 -39.15 7.25
C LEU A 623 -5.97 -39.89 5.98
N ARG A 624 -6.11 -39.27 4.84
CA ARG A 624 -5.73 -39.82 3.54
C ARG A 624 -4.23 -40.09 3.47
N GLY A 625 -3.39 -39.15 3.93
CA GLY A 625 -1.93 -39.29 3.94
C GLY A 625 -1.46 -40.46 4.81
N VAL A 626 -2.03 -40.66 6.00
CA VAL A 626 -1.72 -41.80 6.85
C VAL A 626 -2.19 -43.09 6.21
N TYR A 627 -3.44 -43.15 5.73
CA TYR A 627 -3.99 -44.34 5.07
C TYR A 627 -3.14 -44.74 3.86
N GLU A 628 -2.86 -43.82 2.94
CA GLU A 628 -2.12 -44.12 1.70
C GLU A 628 -0.65 -44.51 1.97
N ASN A 629 -0.03 -43.95 3.00
CA ASN A 629 1.37 -44.25 3.34
C ASN A 629 1.50 -45.51 4.22
N THR A 630 0.42 -46.10 4.72
CA THR A 630 0.38 -47.34 5.48
C THR A 630 -0.34 -48.45 4.69
N VAL A 631 -1.66 -48.50 4.77
CA VAL A 631 -2.49 -49.51 4.12
C VAL A 631 -2.36 -49.45 2.59
N GLY A 632 -2.45 -48.26 2.03
CA GLY A 632 -2.31 -48.01 0.59
C GLY A 632 -0.94 -48.42 0.04
N ARG A 633 0.14 -48.13 0.78
CA ARG A 633 1.51 -48.60 0.41
C ARG A 633 1.66 -50.10 0.48
N PHE A 634 1.15 -50.75 1.54
CA PHE A 634 1.16 -52.21 1.65
C PHE A 634 0.37 -52.87 0.52
N SER A 635 -0.82 -52.36 0.21
CA SER A 635 -1.65 -52.92 -0.86
C SER A 635 -1.03 -52.67 -2.25
N ALA A 636 -0.37 -51.52 -2.47
CA ALA A 636 0.39 -51.26 -3.69
C ALA A 636 1.57 -52.21 -3.87
N TRP A 637 2.26 -52.58 -2.78
CA TRP A 637 3.31 -53.59 -2.81
C TRP A 637 2.77 -54.97 -3.25
N THR A 638 1.57 -55.37 -2.80
CA THR A 638 0.96 -56.64 -3.23
C THR A 638 0.59 -56.67 -4.72
N SER A 639 0.45 -55.56 -5.36
CA SER A 639 0.20 -55.43 -6.81
C SER A 639 1.47 -55.24 -7.63
N GLY A 640 2.65 -55.23 -7.00
CA GLY A 640 3.91 -54.87 -7.64
C GLY A 640 3.90 -53.43 -8.18
N GLY A 641 3.17 -52.54 -7.53
CA GLY A 641 3.03 -51.12 -7.96
C GLY A 641 2.13 -50.92 -9.18
N LYS A 642 1.43 -51.94 -9.66
CA LYS A 642 0.53 -51.82 -10.82
C LYS A 642 -0.83 -51.26 -10.42
N ALA A 643 -1.33 -50.30 -11.20
CA ALA A 643 -2.65 -49.70 -11.03
C ALA A 643 -3.77 -50.69 -11.40
N THR A 644 -4.77 -50.78 -10.54
CA THR A 644 -6.00 -51.57 -10.76
C THR A 644 -7.05 -50.77 -11.55
N ALA A 645 -8.18 -51.42 -11.86
CA ALA A 645 -9.31 -50.69 -12.49
C ALA A 645 -9.88 -49.60 -11.55
N GLU A 646 -9.87 -49.89 -10.22
CA GLU A 646 -10.27 -48.92 -9.17
C GLU A 646 -9.32 -47.76 -9.08
N ASP A 647 -8.01 -47.93 -9.22
CA ASP A 647 -7.04 -46.87 -9.25
C ASP A 647 -7.25 -45.94 -10.47
N ARG A 648 -7.49 -46.52 -11.66
CA ARG A 648 -7.82 -45.75 -12.87
C ARG A 648 -9.13 -45.01 -12.75
N PHE A 649 -10.16 -45.66 -12.19
CA PHE A 649 -11.43 -45.01 -11.91
C PHE A 649 -11.27 -43.83 -10.93
N ALA A 650 -10.52 -44.01 -9.84
CA ALA A 650 -10.23 -42.95 -8.88
C ALA A 650 -9.53 -41.75 -9.52
N HIS A 651 -8.55 -42.02 -10.42
CA HIS A 651 -7.90 -40.95 -11.20
C HIS A 651 -8.91 -40.22 -12.11
N GLN A 652 -9.78 -40.95 -12.84
CA GLN A 652 -10.81 -40.34 -13.68
C GLN A 652 -11.73 -39.40 -12.87
N VAL A 653 -12.18 -39.87 -11.69
CA VAL A 653 -12.99 -39.04 -10.78
C VAL A 653 -12.23 -37.83 -10.25
N ALA A 654 -10.96 -38.00 -9.90
CA ALA A 654 -10.13 -36.88 -9.45
C ALA A 654 -9.93 -35.83 -10.54
N ALA A 655 -9.66 -36.25 -11.79
CA ALA A 655 -9.53 -35.35 -12.94
C ALA A 655 -10.85 -34.64 -13.29
N ASP A 656 -11.96 -35.35 -13.20
CA ASP A 656 -13.31 -34.83 -13.42
C ASP A 656 -13.67 -33.79 -12.36
N TYR A 657 -13.40 -34.12 -11.09
CA TYR A 657 -13.61 -33.24 -9.96
C TYR A 657 -12.76 -31.96 -10.07
N ALA A 658 -11.49 -32.09 -10.41
CA ALA A 658 -10.59 -30.96 -10.61
C ALA A 658 -11.09 -29.99 -11.70
N ARG A 659 -11.66 -30.49 -12.80
CA ARG A 659 -12.31 -29.66 -13.82
C ARG A 659 -13.59 -29.00 -13.32
N PHE A 660 -14.41 -29.74 -12.61
CA PHE A 660 -15.70 -29.31 -12.12
C PHE A 660 -15.58 -28.09 -11.17
N ILE A 661 -14.65 -28.13 -10.22
CA ILE A 661 -14.52 -27.10 -9.19
C ILE A 661 -13.95 -25.77 -9.70
N HIS A 662 -13.47 -25.68 -10.95
CA HIS A 662 -13.10 -24.39 -11.57
C HIS A 662 -14.30 -23.52 -11.90
N THR A 663 -15.50 -24.07 -11.98
CA THR A 663 -16.68 -23.37 -12.45
C THR A 663 -17.87 -23.45 -11.50
N ILE A 664 -17.92 -24.48 -10.65
CA ILE A 664 -19.08 -24.78 -9.81
C ILE A 664 -18.60 -25.15 -8.40
N PRO A 665 -19.26 -24.72 -7.32
CA PRO A 665 -18.91 -25.07 -5.96
C PRO A 665 -18.82 -26.58 -5.74
N TRP A 666 -17.79 -27.02 -5.02
CA TRP A 666 -17.42 -28.44 -4.83
C TRP A 666 -18.54 -29.32 -4.27
N TYR A 667 -19.44 -28.83 -3.41
CA TYR A 667 -20.55 -29.58 -2.82
C TYR A 667 -21.66 -29.96 -3.82
N ARG A 668 -21.64 -29.39 -5.02
CA ARG A 668 -22.53 -29.78 -6.11
C ARG A 668 -21.98 -30.93 -6.96
N TYR A 669 -20.75 -31.39 -6.70
CA TYR A 669 -20.20 -32.55 -7.41
C TYR A 669 -20.93 -33.84 -7.04
N PRO A 670 -21.35 -34.68 -8.01
CA PRO A 670 -22.24 -35.81 -7.77
C PRO A 670 -21.47 -37.04 -7.21
N PHE A 671 -20.86 -36.93 -6.01
CA PHE A 671 -20.10 -38.03 -5.39
C PHE A 671 -20.94 -39.30 -5.24
N GLY A 672 -22.23 -39.24 -4.93
CA GLY A 672 -23.13 -40.36 -4.85
C GLY A 672 -23.32 -41.10 -6.19
N ALA A 673 -23.28 -40.36 -7.31
CA ALA A 673 -23.31 -40.97 -8.63
C ALA A 673 -21.98 -41.69 -8.94
N GLN A 674 -20.85 -41.14 -8.55
CA GLN A 674 -19.54 -41.77 -8.71
C GLN A 674 -19.44 -43.03 -7.85
N LEU A 675 -19.99 -42.99 -6.64
CA LEU A 675 -20.08 -44.22 -5.80
C LEU A 675 -20.89 -45.33 -6.47
N ARG A 676 -22.05 -45.01 -7.05
CA ARG A 676 -22.83 -45.99 -7.82
C ARG A 676 -22.03 -46.54 -9.01
N LYS A 677 -21.37 -45.68 -9.78
CA LYS A 677 -20.51 -46.07 -10.92
C LYS A 677 -19.35 -46.98 -10.50
N LEU A 678 -18.75 -46.76 -9.32
CA LEU A 678 -17.71 -47.64 -8.78
C LEU A 678 -18.21 -49.07 -8.63
N TRP A 679 -19.43 -49.25 -8.15
CA TRP A 679 -19.99 -50.58 -7.89
C TRP A 679 -20.65 -51.22 -9.11
N SER A 680 -21.22 -50.45 -10.03
CA SER A 680 -21.91 -51.00 -11.23
C SER A 680 -21.00 -51.05 -12.47
N GLY A 681 -20.04 -50.09 -12.61
CA GLY A 681 -19.26 -49.95 -13.85
C GLY A 681 -17.80 -50.45 -13.77
N VAL A 682 -17.26 -50.66 -12.57
CA VAL A 682 -15.90 -51.19 -12.40
C VAL A 682 -15.97 -52.68 -12.12
N PRO A 683 -15.26 -53.54 -12.91
CA PRO A 683 -15.31 -55.01 -12.74
C PRO A 683 -14.94 -55.42 -11.32
N MET A 684 -15.74 -56.32 -10.71
CA MET A 684 -15.52 -56.80 -9.33
C MET A 684 -14.30 -57.70 -9.20
N TRP A 685 -13.98 -58.45 -10.22
CA TRP A 685 -12.90 -59.43 -10.27
C TRP A 685 -11.81 -59.00 -11.27
N GLY A 686 -10.59 -59.49 -11.05
CA GLY A 686 -9.45 -59.21 -11.87
C GLY A 686 -8.10 -59.39 -11.18
N PRO A 687 -6.97 -59.09 -11.84
CA PRO A 687 -5.64 -59.24 -11.25
C PRO A 687 -5.47 -58.29 -10.05
N HIS A 688 -4.60 -58.74 -9.09
CA HIS A 688 -4.29 -57.98 -7.88
C HIS A 688 -5.50 -57.82 -6.93
N ALA A 689 -6.21 -58.93 -6.65
CA ALA A 689 -7.47 -58.94 -5.91
C ALA A 689 -7.41 -58.13 -4.59
N PHE A 690 -6.32 -58.28 -3.80
CA PHE A 690 -6.17 -57.57 -2.54
C PHE A 690 -6.17 -56.02 -2.76
N ARG A 691 -5.34 -55.52 -3.65
CA ARG A 691 -5.30 -54.10 -3.99
C ARG A 691 -6.64 -53.59 -4.52
N LYS A 692 -7.25 -54.40 -5.37
CA LYS A 692 -8.55 -54.09 -5.98
C LYS A 692 -9.65 -53.86 -4.93
N TRP A 693 -9.80 -54.83 -4.00
CA TRP A 693 -10.82 -54.70 -2.96
C TRP A 693 -10.50 -53.69 -1.89
N GLU A 694 -9.22 -53.56 -1.51
CA GLU A 694 -8.78 -52.46 -0.63
C GLU A 694 -9.18 -51.09 -1.23
N ARG A 695 -8.83 -50.79 -2.49
CA ARG A 695 -9.20 -49.55 -3.17
C ARG A 695 -10.70 -49.37 -3.24
N ARG A 696 -11.46 -50.35 -3.60
CA ARG A 696 -12.92 -50.29 -3.69
C ARG A 696 -13.55 -49.89 -2.34
N LEU A 697 -13.10 -50.48 -1.27
CA LEU A 697 -13.57 -50.15 0.09
C LEU A 697 -13.15 -48.75 0.49
N ALA A 698 -11.89 -48.36 0.25
CA ALA A 698 -11.40 -47.03 0.55
C ALA A 698 -12.19 -45.95 -0.22
N LEU A 699 -12.42 -46.15 -1.52
CA LEU A 699 -13.19 -45.19 -2.34
C LEU A 699 -14.68 -45.16 -1.94
N THR A 700 -15.23 -46.29 -1.49
CA THR A 700 -16.60 -46.35 -0.97
C THR A 700 -16.76 -45.49 0.26
N VAL A 701 -15.83 -45.56 1.20
CA VAL A 701 -15.82 -44.73 2.40
C VAL A 701 -15.62 -43.25 2.03
N GLU A 702 -14.63 -42.97 1.18
CA GLU A 702 -14.32 -41.59 0.75
C GLU A 702 -15.52 -40.91 0.06
N TYR A 703 -16.08 -41.56 -0.98
CA TYR A 703 -17.20 -40.97 -1.73
C TYR A 703 -18.49 -40.96 -0.93
N GLY A 704 -18.70 -41.90 -0.03
CA GLY A 704 -19.83 -41.90 0.90
C GLY A 704 -19.79 -40.71 1.87
N ILE A 705 -18.64 -40.46 2.50
CA ILE A 705 -18.45 -39.31 3.40
C ILE A 705 -18.62 -38.01 2.62
N LYS A 706 -18.00 -37.87 1.44
CA LYS A 706 -18.11 -36.66 0.61
C LYS A 706 -19.54 -36.44 0.14
N ALA A 707 -20.28 -37.46 -0.23
CA ALA A 707 -21.69 -37.31 -0.61
C ALA A 707 -22.56 -36.87 0.57
N GLY A 708 -22.37 -37.45 1.76
CA GLY A 708 -23.09 -37.03 2.97
C GLY A 708 -22.79 -35.59 3.37
N TYR A 709 -21.53 -35.20 3.37
CA TYR A 709 -21.10 -33.82 3.70
C TYR A 709 -21.58 -32.80 2.65
N ALA A 710 -21.49 -33.13 1.35
CA ALA A 710 -22.00 -32.31 0.27
C ALA A 710 -23.53 -32.09 0.37
N SER A 711 -24.27 -33.12 0.72
CA SER A 711 -25.72 -33.04 0.93
C SER A 711 -26.07 -32.15 2.12
N ALA A 712 -25.35 -32.27 3.23
CA ALA A 712 -25.54 -31.42 4.42
C ALA A 712 -25.25 -29.93 4.12
N LEU A 713 -24.15 -29.64 3.41
CA LEU A 713 -23.81 -28.29 2.99
C LEU A 713 -24.80 -27.73 1.97
N GLY A 714 -25.22 -28.51 0.98
CA GLY A 714 -26.21 -28.12 -0.01
C GLY A 714 -27.53 -27.71 0.65
N TRP A 715 -27.93 -28.40 1.72
CA TRP A 715 -29.09 -28.01 2.53
C TRP A 715 -28.86 -26.71 3.31
N ALA A 716 -27.70 -26.54 3.92
CA ALA A 716 -27.33 -25.36 4.73
C ALA A 716 -27.09 -24.10 3.87
N THR A 717 -26.56 -24.26 2.64
CA THR A 717 -26.18 -23.15 1.76
C THR A 717 -27.17 -22.90 0.62
N GLY A 718 -28.28 -23.60 0.56
CA GLY A 718 -29.32 -23.49 -0.50
C GLY A 718 -29.93 -22.08 -0.69
N THR A 719 -29.58 -21.14 0.20
CA THR A 719 -29.95 -19.72 0.12
C THR A 719 -28.75 -18.76 -0.04
N ALA A 720 -27.51 -19.24 -0.07
CA ALA A 720 -26.33 -18.40 0.11
C ALA A 720 -25.64 -17.94 -1.19
N TYR A 721 -25.97 -18.50 -2.35
CA TYR A 721 -25.37 -18.05 -3.63
C TYR A 721 -26.48 -17.63 -4.60
N ALA A 722 -26.76 -16.33 -4.68
CA ALA A 722 -27.63 -15.77 -5.70
C ALA A 722 -26.93 -15.81 -7.08
N ALA A 723 -27.71 -15.81 -8.16
CA ALA A 723 -27.17 -15.77 -9.54
C ALA A 723 -26.27 -14.54 -9.78
N GLU A 724 -26.47 -13.48 -8.99
CA GLU A 724 -25.67 -12.26 -9.02
C GLU A 724 -24.25 -12.45 -8.49
N ASP A 725 -24.03 -13.43 -7.58
CA ASP A 725 -22.70 -13.73 -7.03
C ASP A 725 -21.77 -14.40 -8.06
N LEU A 726 -22.32 -14.88 -9.17
CA LEU A 726 -21.56 -15.47 -10.28
C LEU A 726 -21.14 -14.43 -11.34
N LYS A 727 -21.38 -13.16 -11.10
CA LYS A 727 -21.06 -12.04 -12.00
C LYS A 727 -20.00 -11.15 -11.40
N ILE A 728 -19.20 -10.54 -12.27
CA ILE A 728 -18.21 -9.53 -11.90
C ILE A 728 -18.31 -8.33 -12.80
N GLY A 729 -18.19 -7.14 -12.20
CA GLY A 729 -18.14 -5.88 -12.91
C GLY A 729 -16.70 -5.40 -13.09
N LEU A 730 -16.36 -4.88 -14.26
CA LEU A 730 -15.10 -4.19 -14.51
C LEU A 730 -15.36 -2.89 -15.27
N VAL A 731 -14.64 -1.84 -14.92
CA VAL A 731 -14.64 -0.56 -15.63
C VAL A 731 -13.48 -0.53 -16.60
N VAL A 732 -13.78 -0.16 -17.84
CA VAL A 732 -12.79 -0.05 -18.92
C VAL A 732 -12.82 1.34 -19.54
N PHE A 733 -11.66 1.77 -20.09
CA PHE A 733 -11.47 3.08 -20.70
C PHE A 733 -11.29 2.96 -22.21
N GLY A 734 -11.94 3.85 -22.97
CA GLY A 734 -11.85 3.92 -24.43
C GLY A 734 -13.00 3.27 -25.18
N ASP A 735 -12.82 3.04 -26.48
CA ASP A 735 -13.85 2.39 -27.30
C ASP A 735 -14.01 0.91 -26.94
N THR A 736 -15.16 0.61 -26.37
CA THR A 736 -15.51 -0.70 -25.82
C THR A 736 -16.42 -1.51 -26.74
N ALA A 737 -16.73 -1.02 -27.95
CA ALA A 737 -17.57 -1.74 -28.88
C ALA A 737 -16.97 -3.10 -29.24
N SER A 738 -15.63 -3.17 -29.37
CA SER A 738 -14.90 -4.39 -29.64
C SER A 738 -14.87 -5.38 -28.45
N LEU A 739 -14.90 -4.89 -27.22
CA LEU A 739 -14.84 -5.72 -26.00
C LEU A 739 -16.11 -6.54 -25.75
N ALA A 740 -17.28 -6.00 -26.13
CA ALA A 740 -18.57 -6.63 -25.89
C ALA A 740 -19.15 -7.34 -27.10
N ALA A 741 -18.60 -7.13 -28.30
CA ALA A 741 -19.15 -7.67 -29.52
C ALA A 741 -18.94 -9.19 -29.63
N GLY A 742 -20.01 -9.96 -29.39
CA GLY A 742 -20.09 -11.39 -29.66
C GLY A 742 -19.39 -12.33 -28.68
N ASP A 743 -18.91 -11.86 -27.53
CA ASP A 743 -18.32 -12.74 -26.51
C ASP A 743 -19.40 -13.21 -25.50
N PRO A 744 -19.77 -14.51 -25.46
CA PRO A 744 -20.83 -15.01 -24.58
C PRO A 744 -20.53 -14.88 -23.09
N ARG A 745 -19.27 -14.64 -22.72
CA ARG A 745 -18.84 -14.41 -21.32
C ARG A 745 -19.17 -12.99 -20.84
N VAL A 746 -19.42 -12.04 -21.74
CA VAL A 746 -19.82 -10.67 -21.45
C VAL A 746 -21.34 -10.59 -21.44
N GLN A 747 -21.92 -10.38 -20.26
CA GLN A 747 -23.38 -10.40 -20.08
C GLN A 747 -24.04 -9.03 -20.28
N ALA A 748 -23.38 -7.95 -19.91
CA ALA A 748 -23.91 -6.61 -20.05
C ALA A 748 -22.78 -5.57 -20.25
N ARG A 749 -23.15 -4.49 -20.96
CA ARG A 749 -22.33 -3.29 -21.12
C ARG A 749 -23.17 -2.07 -20.79
N ARG A 750 -22.67 -1.19 -19.91
CA ARG A 750 -23.32 0.07 -19.54
C ARG A 750 -22.32 1.21 -19.68
N PRO A 751 -22.54 2.20 -20.57
CA PRO A 751 -21.76 3.43 -20.61
C PRO A 751 -21.85 4.15 -19.26
N LEU A 752 -20.74 4.64 -18.73
CA LEU A 752 -20.68 5.46 -17.51
C LEU A 752 -20.50 6.94 -17.84
N GLY A 753 -19.82 7.22 -18.96
CA GLY A 753 -19.52 8.54 -19.47
C GLY A 753 -18.94 8.45 -20.89
N PRO A 754 -18.35 9.54 -21.41
CA PRO A 754 -17.85 9.57 -22.79
C PRO A 754 -16.68 8.59 -23.04
N ASN A 755 -15.90 8.27 -22.00
CA ASN A 755 -14.69 7.47 -22.13
C ASN A 755 -14.70 6.18 -21.31
N HIS A 756 -15.71 5.94 -20.46
CA HIS A 756 -15.75 4.79 -19.56
C HIS A 756 -17.00 3.94 -19.78
N SER A 757 -16.85 2.64 -19.65
CA SER A 757 -17.96 1.69 -19.66
C SER A 757 -17.79 0.65 -18.54
N LEU A 758 -18.89 0.30 -17.90
CA LEU A 758 -18.99 -0.86 -17.03
C LEU A 758 -19.33 -2.09 -17.86
N ILE A 759 -18.52 -3.13 -17.73
CA ILE A 759 -18.75 -4.45 -18.32
C ILE A 759 -19.08 -5.43 -17.21
N THR A 760 -20.12 -6.23 -17.39
CA THR A 760 -20.44 -7.33 -16.49
C THR A 760 -20.14 -8.65 -17.19
N ALA A 761 -19.28 -9.47 -16.56
CA ALA A 761 -18.83 -10.75 -17.08
C ALA A 761 -19.10 -11.89 -16.08
N GLU A 762 -18.99 -13.14 -16.56
CA GLU A 762 -19.01 -14.31 -15.69
C GLU A 762 -17.70 -14.39 -14.86
N ARG A 763 -17.83 -14.87 -13.63
CA ARG A 763 -16.70 -15.01 -12.69
C ARG A 763 -15.87 -16.27 -12.95
N TYR A 764 -14.80 -16.43 -12.16
CA TYR A 764 -13.93 -17.60 -12.04
C TYR A 764 -13.15 -17.90 -13.35
N ALA A 765 -13.17 -19.12 -13.82
CA ALA A 765 -12.42 -19.54 -15.00
C ALA A 765 -12.84 -18.81 -16.28
N ALA A 766 -14.11 -18.45 -16.41
CA ALA A 766 -14.62 -17.68 -17.53
C ALA A 766 -14.01 -16.28 -17.57
N PHE A 767 -13.89 -15.61 -16.41
CA PHE A 767 -13.27 -14.31 -16.27
C PHE A 767 -11.77 -14.33 -16.63
N SER A 768 -11.01 -15.26 -16.02
CA SER A 768 -9.59 -15.45 -16.33
C SER A 768 -9.37 -15.73 -17.82
N GLY A 769 -10.20 -16.59 -18.42
CA GLY A 769 -10.16 -16.87 -19.85
C GLY A 769 -10.46 -15.67 -20.74
N LEU A 770 -11.44 -14.85 -20.34
CA LEU A 770 -11.76 -13.58 -21.01
C LEU A 770 -10.55 -12.64 -21.02
N LEU A 771 -9.93 -12.43 -19.86
CA LEU A 771 -8.79 -11.50 -19.73
C LEU A 771 -7.56 -11.98 -20.52
N LEU A 772 -7.24 -13.28 -20.48
CA LEU A 772 -6.13 -13.85 -21.25
C LEU A 772 -6.34 -13.71 -22.75
N GLU A 773 -7.56 -13.94 -23.25
CA GLU A 773 -7.89 -13.74 -24.65
C GLU A 773 -7.81 -12.26 -25.07
N ARG A 774 -8.33 -11.37 -24.21
CA ARG A 774 -8.27 -9.92 -24.45
C ARG A 774 -6.85 -9.39 -24.42
N ALA A 775 -5.99 -9.91 -23.55
CA ALA A 775 -4.58 -9.55 -23.54
C ALA A 775 -3.88 -9.80 -24.89
N ARG A 776 -4.36 -10.77 -25.68
CA ARG A 776 -3.82 -11.06 -27.03
C ARG A 776 -4.33 -10.09 -28.11
N ARG A 777 -5.56 -9.60 -28.00
CA ARG A 777 -6.30 -8.89 -29.06
C ARG A 777 -6.37 -7.39 -28.83
N ASP A 778 -6.59 -6.95 -27.58
CA ASP A 778 -7.01 -5.59 -27.25
C ASP A 778 -5.96 -4.80 -26.48
N ARG A 779 -6.02 -3.48 -26.64
CA ARG A 779 -5.25 -2.51 -25.87
C ARG A 779 -6.14 -1.65 -24.96
N VAL A 780 -7.36 -2.09 -24.69
CA VAL A 780 -8.32 -1.33 -23.88
C VAL A 780 -7.92 -1.44 -22.41
N PRO A 781 -7.53 -0.36 -21.74
CA PRO A 781 -7.13 -0.41 -20.36
C PRO A 781 -8.30 -0.75 -19.44
N ILE A 782 -8.07 -1.61 -18.47
CA ILE A 782 -9.00 -1.88 -17.38
C ILE A 782 -8.72 -0.85 -16.27
N VAL A 783 -9.74 -0.11 -15.88
CA VAL A 783 -9.61 0.94 -14.87
C VAL A 783 -9.70 0.35 -13.47
N GLU A 784 -10.72 -0.48 -13.22
CA GLU A 784 -10.91 -1.19 -11.96
C GLU A 784 -11.69 -2.50 -12.18
N ILE A 785 -11.51 -3.46 -11.29
CA ILE A 785 -12.24 -4.73 -11.25
C ILE A 785 -12.95 -4.83 -9.91
N ALA A 786 -14.28 -4.92 -9.92
CA ALA A 786 -15.13 -4.95 -8.72
C ALA A 786 -14.82 -3.80 -7.72
N GLY A 787 -14.42 -2.63 -8.23
CA GLY A 787 -14.04 -1.45 -7.46
C GLY A 787 -12.61 -1.47 -6.91
N ASN A 788 -11.77 -2.44 -7.31
CA ASN A 788 -10.37 -2.55 -6.89
C ASN A 788 -9.42 -2.09 -8.01
N ASP A 789 -8.36 -1.38 -7.62
CA ASP A 789 -7.30 -0.91 -8.51
C ASP A 789 -6.18 -1.94 -8.67
N ASP A 790 -6.06 -2.88 -7.74
CA ASP A 790 -5.07 -3.95 -7.74
C ASP A 790 -5.74 -5.31 -7.75
N ILE A 791 -5.16 -6.26 -8.47
CA ILE A 791 -5.68 -7.63 -8.58
C ILE A 791 -4.55 -8.65 -8.40
N VAL A 792 -4.88 -9.79 -7.79
CA VAL A 792 -3.94 -10.90 -7.64
C VAL A 792 -3.93 -11.76 -8.90
N VAL A 793 -2.74 -12.12 -9.37
CA VAL A 793 -2.53 -13.06 -10.47
C VAL A 793 -1.60 -14.18 -10.00
N THR A 794 -1.94 -15.42 -10.33
CA THR A 794 -1.10 -16.58 -10.06
C THR A 794 -0.72 -17.30 -11.33
N GLY A 795 0.40 -17.99 -11.25
CA GLY A 795 0.88 -18.82 -12.37
C GLY A 795 1.65 -20.04 -11.89
N ILE A 796 2.17 -20.78 -12.84
CA ILE A 796 3.05 -21.92 -12.61
C ILE A 796 4.35 -21.65 -13.34
N ALA A 797 5.48 -21.68 -12.61
CA ALA A 797 6.81 -21.37 -13.11
C ALA A 797 7.87 -22.35 -12.58
N PRO A 798 9.08 -22.44 -13.18
CA PRO A 798 10.22 -23.14 -12.60
C PRO A 798 10.61 -22.60 -11.22
N ALA A 799 11.23 -23.42 -10.38
CA ALA A 799 11.57 -23.03 -9.00
C ALA A 799 12.56 -21.86 -8.88
N ASP A 800 13.37 -21.62 -9.92
CA ASP A 800 14.31 -20.51 -10.03
C ASP A 800 13.70 -19.22 -10.60
N TRP A 801 12.47 -19.29 -11.12
CA TRP A 801 11.81 -18.11 -11.69
C TRP A 801 11.53 -17.04 -10.64
N ARG A 802 11.83 -15.81 -11.00
CA ARG A 802 11.50 -14.61 -10.22
C ARG A 802 10.98 -13.56 -11.18
N TYR A 803 9.98 -12.84 -10.69
CA TYR A 803 9.48 -11.70 -11.42
C TYR A 803 10.36 -10.48 -11.17
N VAL A 804 10.76 -9.83 -12.25
CA VAL A 804 11.48 -8.55 -12.23
C VAL A 804 10.87 -7.69 -13.33
N GLY A 805 9.94 -6.83 -12.97
CA GLY A 805 9.27 -5.93 -13.92
C GLY A 805 8.49 -4.84 -13.18
N PRO A 806 8.15 -3.73 -13.87
CA PRO A 806 7.50 -2.58 -13.25
C PRO A 806 5.97 -2.71 -13.12
N ASP A 807 5.35 -3.68 -13.79
CA ASP A 807 3.89 -3.82 -13.95
C ASP A 807 3.26 -4.86 -13.03
N ALA A 808 4.04 -5.48 -12.12
CA ALA A 808 3.54 -6.35 -11.08
C ALA A 808 4.48 -6.40 -9.86
N GLU A 809 3.90 -6.60 -8.69
CA GLU A 809 4.63 -6.86 -7.45
C GLU A 809 4.63 -8.36 -7.17
N PHE A 810 5.81 -8.97 -6.99
CA PHE A 810 5.93 -10.35 -6.57
C PHE A 810 5.70 -10.45 -5.06
N LEU A 811 4.59 -11.04 -4.64
CA LEU A 811 4.26 -11.16 -3.21
C LEU A 811 4.99 -12.32 -2.55
N TYR A 812 4.84 -13.52 -3.09
CA TYR A 812 5.51 -14.76 -2.64
C TYR A 812 5.28 -15.88 -3.66
N ALA A 813 5.98 -17.01 -3.45
CA ALA A 813 5.68 -18.25 -4.18
C ALA A 813 5.77 -19.48 -3.28
N LEU A 814 5.03 -20.51 -3.64
CA LEU A 814 5.02 -21.80 -2.97
C LEU A 814 5.36 -22.91 -3.96
N PRO A 815 6.19 -23.93 -3.57
CA PRO A 815 6.44 -25.07 -4.43
C PRO A 815 5.17 -25.93 -4.58
N LEU A 816 4.93 -26.51 -5.75
CA LEU A 816 3.77 -27.38 -5.96
C LEU A 816 3.90 -28.68 -5.12
N ALA A 817 2.77 -29.24 -4.67
CA ALA A 817 2.79 -30.49 -3.91
C ALA A 817 3.12 -31.70 -4.79
N ASN A 818 2.71 -31.67 -6.05
CA ASN A 818 2.98 -32.72 -7.04
C ASN A 818 4.37 -32.64 -7.70
N ASP A 819 4.97 -31.44 -7.76
CA ASP A 819 6.30 -31.23 -8.37
C ASP A 819 7.05 -30.08 -7.69
N ALA A 820 7.98 -30.38 -6.80
CA ALA A 820 8.76 -29.38 -6.06
C ALA A 820 9.75 -28.57 -6.93
N ARG A 821 9.98 -28.94 -8.19
CA ARG A 821 10.80 -28.19 -9.16
C ARG A 821 10.00 -27.03 -9.79
N ARG A 822 8.72 -26.94 -9.49
CA ARG A 822 7.83 -25.88 -9.95
C ARG A 822 7.23 -25.13 -8.75
N ILE A 823 6.96 -23.85 -8.97
CA ILE A 823 6.38 -22.97 -7.97
C ILE A 823 5.10 -22.33 -8.50
N ARG A 824 4.25 -21.93 -7.56
CA ARG A 824 3.12 -21.05 -7.81
C ARG A 824 3.46 -19.65 -7.29
N PRO A 825 3.94 -18.72 -8.16
CA PRO A 825 4.09 -17.33 -7.82
C PRO A 825 2.73 -16.65 -7.65
N VAL A 826 2.68 -15.73 -6.71
CA VAL A 826 1.54 -14.84 -6.41
C VAL A 826 2.01 -13.42 -6.65
N LEU A 827 1.35 -12.73 -7.57
CA LEU A 827 1.69 -11.37 -7.98
C LEU A 827 0.51 -10.44 -7.75
N LYS A 828 0.79 -9.23 -7.30
CA LYS A 828 -0.16 -8.13 -7.31
C LYS A 828 0.08 -7.33 -8.58
N VAL A 829 -0.97 -7.08 -9.35
CA VAL A 829 -0.92 -6.37 -10.62
C VAL A 829 -1.93 -5.24 -10.58
N HIS A 830 -1.49 -4.02 -10.90
CA HIS A 830 -2.44 -2.91 -11.05
C HIS A 830 -3.34 -3.17 -12.26
N THR A 831 -4.65 -2.95 -12.12
CA THR A 831 -5.64 -3.28 -13.17
C THR A 831 -5.31 -2.67 -14.54
N ARG A 832 -4.76 -1.46 -14.56
CA ARG A 832 -4.32 -0.78 -15.79
C ARG A 832 -3.18 -1.49 -16.51
N ASP A 833 -2.33 -2.16 -15.77
CA ASP A 833 -1.17 -2.89 -16.29
C ASP A 833 -1.49 -4.37 -16.53
N LEU A 834 -2.69 -4.84 -16.17
CA LEU A 834 -3.07 -6.25 -16.20
C LEU A 834 -2.98 -6.86 -17.60
N LEU A 835 -3.57 -6.25 -18.61
CA LEU A 835 -3.51 -6.79 -19.98
C LEU A 835 -2.10 -6.77 -20.58
N PRO A 836 -1.31 -5.67 -20.45
CA PRO A 836 0.12 -5.68 -20.80
C PRO A 836 0.92 -6.75 -20.07
N PHE A 837 0.73 -6.92 -18.76
CA PHE A 837 1.36 -7.94 -17.96
C PHE A 837 1.04 -9.35 -18.46
N LEU A 838 -0.24 -9.69 -18.66
CA LEU A 838 -0.67 -11.00 -19.14
C LEU A 838 -0.08 -11.33 -20.51
N ARG A 839 -0.05 -10.35 -21.42
CA ARG A 839 0.56 -10.49 -22.75
C ARG A 839 2.06 -10.79 -22.66
N ARG A 840 2.76 -10.10 -21.78
CA ARG A 840 4.19 -10.31 -21.57
C ARG A 840 4.45 -11.70 -20.99
N MET A 841 3.71 -12.14 -19.99
CA MET A 841 3.88 -13.48 -19.42
C MET A 841 3.65 -14.59 -20.45
N GLU A 842 2.69 -14.39 -21.33
CA GLU A 842 2.45 -15.33 -22.45
C GLU A 842 3.59 -15.35 -23.49
N ALA A 843 4.16 -14.18 -23.80
CA ALA A 843 5.28 -14.06 -24.74
C ALA A 843 6.59 -14.66 -24.16
N GLU A 844 6.87 -14.44 -22.89
CA GLU A 844 8.07 -14.96 -22.22
C GLU A 844 8.05 -16.48 -22.02
N LYS A 845 6.88 -17.11 -21.93
CA LYS A 845 6.65 -18.57 -21.74
C LYS A 845 7.34 -19.19 -20.51
N ARG A 846 7.93 -18.38 -19.64
CA ARG A 846 8.61 -18.86 -18.42
C ARG A 846 7.65 -19.05 -17.25
N MET A 847 6.55 -18.29 -17.22
CA MET A 847 5.44 -18.47 -16.29
C MET A 847 4.15 -18.66 -17.09
N ARG A 848 3.46 -19.76 -16.85
CA ARG A 848 2.11 -19.97 -17.36
C ARG A 848 1.13 -19.38 -16.36
N VAL A 849 0.35 -18.37 -16.76
CA VAL A 849 -0.74 -17.84 -15.92
C VAL A 849 -1.74 -18.93 -15.62
N ASP A 850 -2.05 -19.12 -14.33
CA ASP A 850 -2.96 -20.15 -13.83
C ASP A 850 -4.33 -19.56 -13.50
N HIS A 851 -4.34 -18.41 -12.82
CA HIS A 851 -5.58 -17.72 -12.47
C HIS A 851 -5.37 -16.21 -12.34
N VAL A 852 -6.39 -15.44 -12.76
CA VAL A 852 -6.54 -14.02 -12.48
C VAL A 852 -7.73 -13.90 -11.53
N TYR A 853 -7.48 -13.36 -10.35
CA TYR A 853 -8.51 -13.26 -9.32
C TYR A 853 -9.51 -12.16 -9.66
N ASP A 854 -10.72 -12.38 -9.25
CA ASP A 854 -11.88 -11.58 -9.62
C ASP A 854 -12.36 -10.66 -8.48
N TYR A 855 -11.50 -10.45 -7.49
CA TYR A 855 -11.74 -9.49 -6.40
C TYR A 855 -10.62 -8.48 -6.29
#